data_fcf4baa6100560530ef0606c8f8f8ec2
#
_entry.id   fcf4baa6100560530ef0606c8f8f8ec2
#
_cell.length_a   1.000
_cell.length_b   1.000
_cell.length_c   1.000
_cell.angle_alpha   90.00
_cell.angle_beta   90.00
_cell.angle_gamma   90.00
#
_symmetry.space_group_name_H-M   'P 1'
#
loop_
_entity.id
_entity.type
_entity.pdbx_description
1 polymer ?
#
loop_
_entity_poly.entity_id
_entity_poly.type
_entity_poly.pdbx_seq_one_letter_code
_entity_poly.pdbx_strand_id
1 'polypeptide(L)'
;RVSLGATIAPRAAEYPLHPVLFDGALQIFSAGAATIEGRTAGLRLPVRFARILFLRSPGASSLVRAGVKQANDEFVEGGIELFDESGKPCVRIDGFRAISVEGAKRTGKTGKGRDVTYHIAWENRPTGPRPTSPAPVALSRLHEAAQHALDEVLDMRGRGNLDAASAAGDKLTAAQVASGLRDMGAGCTEDEIFTAESLSVAESMHRSFEQLSDNLVSLKLLTKEQGGYQTTPEFTAAADTASELLSESLGKYPGHLPEALLCGATCAELGPIMRGEKEAVQVLFTSGGADLLDQFYGDGLVTSPWLAAIGSAVAEAARQLPEGRGLRILEIGAGTGGLASQVLPLIERGVHSYVFSDVSAAFFPAARQKLAAYPEVEFHTFDLEKPGNEQEFDLGSFDIILGTNVIHAVSDVRVALRHINDLLAPGGSLLFVDVATPHLWLNAVFGLTSGWWRFTDRDLRPHHPLLEREQWQKVLSETGFSETASLSGLIRSQGGESLIGLMARKSWSEPIATAPAIVEAPAEKSWLVFADSSGLGENLATQLRLSGVRCRIARRGPAFASLEDDAFTLRAEAPEDWKQLLQACADEAPERFVFLWSLDETDPGAEMLGTDALFHLTQAIEIIHPAAKLHLDVITRGAQAVGRDHSISLAQAPSVGLMRVIANEHNNFTCRGIDLPTEASATDNALVWNELLQEDAEREIAFRGEARYVRRITRGLEPREQVLDRNVPLRLESRERGLLDALRLVPFALPPCGAGEVVIEVKAAGMNFRDVLKALALYPVETADARIFGDEVAGVVKAVGAGVTHVKAGDRVFGLAVFGLATDSMARAGDVRIIPDGLSFEEAATLPVVFMTSWHALKTVAQLQPGERVLVHAGAGGVGMAAIQIAHHLGAEVIASAGSAAKRSLLTVLGVKHVIDSRRADFAEAVMELTDGKGVDVVLNALAAEAIPMGLSCLAQFGRFIEIGKRDIYQNSRIPLWPLRKNASFHVVAMDAIFSGDEKRTRQILETIAELVE
;
A
#
# COMPACT_ATOMS: atom_id res chain seq x y z
N ARG A 1 -37.75 -8.98 32.37
CA ARG A 1 -37.23 -10.29 32.77
C ARG A 1 -36.27 -10.83 31.71
N VAL A 2 -35.13 -11.35 32.13
CA VAL A 2 -34.15 -12.07 31.28
C VAL A 2 -34.09 -13.51 31.77
N SER A 3 -34.11 -14.47 30.86
CA SER A 3 -34.09 -15.90 31.20
C SER A 3 -33.20 -16.65 30.25
N LEU A 4 -32.49 -17.66 30.75
CA LEU A 4 -31.70 -18.57 29.94
C LEU A 4 -32.63 -19.52 29.13
N GLY A 5 -32.23 -19.81 27.90
CA GLY A 5 -32.93 -20.83 27.09
C GLY A 5 -32.84 -22.21 27.76
N ALA A 6 -33.79 -23.11 27.43
CA ALA A 6 -33.90 -24.42 28.06
C ALA A 6 -32.61 -25.28 27.96
N THR A 7 -31.81 -25.12 26.89
CA THR A 7 -30.56 -25.87 26.68
C THR A 7 -29.40 -25.41 27.57
N ILE A 8 -29.39 -24.16 28.00
CA ILE A 8 -28.31 -23.55 28.82
C ILE A 8 -28.70 -23.27 30.27
N ALA A 9 -30.01 -23.29 30.58
CA ALA A 9 -30.50 -23.05 31.95
C ALA A 9 -29.91 -23.99 33.02
N PRO A 10 -29.66 -25.29 32.72
CA PRO A 10 -29.02 -26.20 33.69
C PRO A 10 -27.60 -25.75 34.10
N ARG A 11 -26.92 -25.00 33.26
CA ARG A 11 -25.57 -24.49 33.53
C ARG A 11 -25.52 -23.18 34.31
N ALA A 12 -26.69 -22.65 34.70
CA ALA A 12 -26.74 -21.35 35.41
C ALA A 12 -25.93 -21.38 36.73
N ALA A 13 -25.84 -22.55 37.40
CA ALA A 13 -25.15 -22.70 38.67
C ALA A 13 -23.59 -22.72 38.52
N GLU A 14 -23.08 -22.89 37.33
CA GLU A 14 -21.64 -22.85 37.03
C GLU A 14 -21.07 -21.40 37.14
N TYR A 15 -21.93 -20.38 37.15
CA TYR A 15 -21.54 -18.97 37.15
C TYR A 15 -22.17 -18.18 38.29
N PRO A 16 -21.44 -17.26 38.93
CA PRO A 16 -22.02 -16.26 39.84
C PRO A 16 -23.12 -15.42 39.14
N LEU A 17 -22.90 -15.08 37.87
CA LEU A 17 -23.85 -14.48 36.93
C LEU A 17 -23.57 -15.03 35.55
N HIS A 18 -24.53 -15.78 34.97
CA HIS A 18 -24.35 -16.36 33.65
C HIS A 18 -24.18 -15.26 32.59
N PRO A 19 -23.18 -15.31 31.67
CA PRO A 19 -22.89 -14.25 30.70
C PRO A 19 -24.11 -13.80 29.86
N VAL A 20 -25.00 -14.72 29.47
CA VAL A 20 -26.23 -14.41 28.72
C VAL A 20 -27.21 -13.57 29.54
N LEU A 21 -27.34 -13.80 30.86
CA LEU A 21 -28.16 -12.94 31.74
C LEU A 21 -27.52 -11.58 31.89
N PHE A 22 -26.21 -11.50 31.96
CA PHE A 22 -25.46 -10.24 32.03
C PHE A 22 -25.65 -9.41 30.75
N ASP A 23 -25.46 -10.02 29.58
CA ASP A 23 -25.69 -9.36 28.30
C ASP A 23 -27.14 -8.88 28.14
N GLY A 24 -28.12 -9.73 28.47
CA GLY A 24 -29.52 -9.35 28.45
C GLY A 24 -29.85 -8.16 29.38
N ALA A 25 -29.15 -8.02 30.51
CA ALA A 25 -29.30 -6.88 31.41
C ALA A 25 -28.71 -5.59 30.78
N LEU A 26 -27.60 -5.67 30.06
CA LEU A 26 -26.99 -4.55 29.31
C LEU A 26 -27.88 -4.11 28.13
N GLN A 27 -28.52 -5.05 27.45
CA GLN A 27 -29.49 -4.75 26.39
C GLN A 27 -30.71 -4.01 26.90
N ILE A 28 -31.25 -4.38 28.08
CA ILE A 28 -32.38 -3.67 28.74
C ILE A 28 -31.99 -2.23 29.08
N PHE A 29 -30.78 -2.00 29.56
CA PHE A 29 -30.27 -0.65 29.81
C PHE A 29 -30.23 0.19 28.53
N SER A 30 -29.69 -0.39 27.43
CA SER A 30 -29.61 0.29 26.12
C SER A 30 -31.01 0.61 25.56
N ALA A 31 -31.96 -0.31 25.69
CA ALA A 31 -33.35 -0.09 25.29
C ALA A 31 -34.04 1.00 26.12
N GLY A 32 -33.78 1.04 27.44
CA GLY A 32 -34.28 2.09 28.32
C GLY A 32 -33.74 3.47 27.97
N ALA A 33 -32.48 3.56 27.63
CA ALA A 33 -31.83 4.79 27.17
C ALA A 33 -32.47 5.33 25.87
N ALA A 34 -32.72 4.46 24.89
CA ALA A 34 -33.36 4.81 23.62
C ALA A 34 -34.80 5.38 23.84
N THR A 35 -35.52 4.86 24.81
CA THR A 35 -36.87 5.34 25.15
C THR A 35 -36.86 6.77 25.73
N ILE A 36 -35.82 7.10 26.49
CA ILE A 36 -35.68 8.45 27.08
C ILE A 36 -35.31 9.49 26.02
N GLU A 37 -34.51 9.09 24.99
CA GLU A 37 -34.07 9.99 23.92
C GLU A 37 -35.11 10.16 22.81
N GLY A 38 -36.17 9.35 22.75
CA GLY A 38 -37.20 9.39 21.69
C GLY A 38 -36.69 9.01 20.32
N ARG A 39 -35.55 8.29 20.26
CA ARG A 39 -34.87 7.83 19.03
C ARG A 39 -34.83 6.32 18.94
N THR A 40 -34.63 5.77 17.75
CA THR A 40 -34.30 4.35 17.54
C THR A 40 -32.97 4.02 18.19
N ALA A 41 -32.91 2.91 18.93
CA ALA A 41 -31.70 2.46 19.61
C ALA A 41 -30.54 2.22 18.60
N GLY A 42 -29.58 3.14 18.52
CA GLY A 42 -28.32 2.92 17.82
C GLY A 42 -27.45 1.92 18.57
N LEU A 43 -26.48 1.32 17.86
CA LEU A 43 -25.51 0.42 18.47
C LEU A 43 -24.65 1.17 19.50
N ARG A 44 -24.63 0.64 20.74
CA ARG A 44 -23.83 1.19 21.84
C ARG A 44 -22.91 0.12 22.43
N LEU A 45 -21.66 0.47 22.65
CA LEU A 45 -20.66 -0.42 23.22
C LEU A 45 -20.39 -0.08 24.68
N PRO A 46 -20.41 -1.07 25.59
CA PRO A 46 -20.01 -0.89 26.98
C PRO A 46 -18.50 -0.56 27.06
N VAL A 47 -18.16 0.52 27.78
CA VAL A 47 -16.77 0.98 27.92
C VAL A 47 -16.32 1.12 29.37
N ARG A 48 -17.25 1.09 30.32
CA ARG A 48 -16.93 1.25 31.75
C ARG A 48 -17.97 0.63 32.65
N PHE A 49 -17.49 -0.06 33.69
CA PHE A 49 -18.23 -0.43 34.90
C PHE A 49 -17.46 0.14 36.08
N ALA A 50 -18.02 1.09 36.80
CA ALA A 50 -17.35 1.69 37.97
C ALA A 50 -17.32 0.68 39.14
N ARG A 51 -18.39 -0.09 39.31
CA ARG A 51 -18.50 -1.11 40.36
C ARG A 51 -19.50 -2.19 39.97
N ILE A 52 -19.14 -3.47 40.16
CA ILE A 52 -20.06 -4.60 40.10
C ILE A 52 -20.06 -5.27 41.45
N LEU A 53 -21.22 -5.35 42.10
CA LEU A 53 -21.40 -6.00 43.41
C LEU A 53 -22.26 -7.26 43.24
N PHE A 54 -21.64 -8.40 43.48
CA PHE A 54 -22.32 -9.69 43.53
C PHE A 54 -22.79 -10.00 44.96
N LEU A 55 -24.07 -10.18 45.14
CA LEU A 55 -24.68 -10.53 46.42
C LEU A 55 -25.04 -12.01 46.48
N ARG A 56 -25.57 -12.54 45.37
CA ARG A 56 -25.97 -13.94 45.19
C ARG A 56 -26.19 -14.20 43.71
N SER A 57 -26.18 -15.47 43.28
CA SER A 57 -26.56 -15.85 41.93
C SER A 57 -28.05 -15.68 41.69
N PRO A 58 -28.47 -15.08 40.56
CA PRO A 58 -29.90 -14.99 40.20
C PRO A 58 -30.48 -16.32 39.68
N GLY A 59 -29.67 -17.38 39.48
CA GLY A 59 -30.12 -18.63 38.89
C GLY A 59 -30.27 -18.52 37.38
N ALA A 60 -31.29 -19.24 36.82
CA ALA A 60 -31.53 -19.31 35.38
C ALA A 60 -32.41 -18.14 34.85
N SER A 61 -32.89 -17.25 35.71
CA SER A 61 -33.77 -16.14 35.34
C SER A 61 -33.60 -14.98 36.29
N SER A 62 -33.75 -13.75 35.82
CA SER A 62 -33.57 -12.55 36.60
C SER A 62 -34.57 -11.46 36.20
N LEU A 63 -35.07 -10.73 37.21
CA LEU A 63 -35.74 -9.46 36.99
C LEU A 63 -34.67 -8.36 36.95
N VAL A 64 -34.69 -7.52 35.91
CA VAL A 64 -33.71 -6.47 35.71
C VAL A 64 -34.35 -5.09 35.84
N ARG A 65 -33.72 -4.22 36.62
CA ARG A 65 -34.05 -2.79 36.70
C ARG A 65 -32.83 -2.00 36.19
N ALA A 66 -33.04 -1.22 35.15
CA ALA A 66 -32.04 -0.31 34.62
C ALA A 66 -32.44 1.15 34.84
N GLY A 67 -31.52 1.99 35.26
CA GLY A 67 -31.73 3.41 35.49
C GLY A 67 -30.66 4.23 34.79
N VAL A 68 -31.10 5.10 33.86
CA VAL A 68 -30.19 6.02 33.14
C VAL A 68 -30.05 7.29 33.99
N LYS A 69 -28.82 7.69 34.28
CA LYS A 69 -28.49 8.93 35.01
C LYS A 69 -28.18 10.08 34.06
N GLN A 70 -27.45 9.77 32.99
CA GLN A 70 -27.06 10.74 31.98
C GLN A 70 -27.06 10.08 30.60
N ALA A 71 -27.60 10.80 29.62
CA ALA A 71 -27.59 10.38 28.21
C ALA A 71 -27.32 11.60 27.32
N ASN A 72 -26.46 11.43 26.33
CA ASN A 72 -26.21 12.39 25.25
C ASN A 72 -25.86 11.63 23.95
N ASP A 73 -25.54 12.35 22.88
CA ASP A 73 -25.22 11.76 21.59
C ASP A 73 -23.94 10.88 21.63
N GLU A 74 -23.05 11.07 22.59
CA GLU A 74 -21.79 10.36 22.71
C GLU A 74 -21.88 9.13 23.63
N PHE A 75 -22.54 9.27 24.79
CA PHE A 75 -22.59 8.19 25.78
C PHE A 75 -23.88 8.18 26.59
N VAL A 76 -24.12 7.02 27.21
CA VAL A 76 -25.14 6.82 28.21
C VAL A 76 -24.51 6.27 29.47
N GLU A 77 -24.86 6.83 30.65
CA GLU A 77 -24.36 6.35 31.93
C GLU A 77 -25.51 6.13 32.93
N GLY A 78 -25.39 5.07 33.75
CA GLY A 78 -26.37 4.76 34.74
C GLY A 78 -26.04 3.55 35.60
N GLY A 79 -27.07 2.87 36.09
CA GLY A 79 -26.93 1.66 36.90
C GLY A 79 -27.87 0.56 36.49
N ILE A 80 -27.54 -0.67 36.83
CA ILE A 80 -28.32 -1.87 36.53
C ILE A 80 -28.41 -2.70 37.81
N GLU A 81 -29.59 -3.18 38.16
CA GLU A 81 -29.84 -4.08 39.29
C GLU A 81 -30.55 -5.34 38.80
N LEU A 82 -30.02 -6.50 39.19
CA LEU A 82 -30.62 -7.80 38.92
C LEU A 82 -31.19 -8.38 40.20
N PHE A 83 -32.36 -8.93 40.10
CA PHE A 83 -33.10 -9.55 41.23
C PHE A 83 -33.48 -10.97 40.87
N ASP A 84 -33.58 -11.85 41.86
CA ASP A 84 -34.15 -13.18 41.70
C ASP A 84 -35.69 -13.11 41.45
N GLU A 85 -36.30 -14.24 41.19
CA GLU A 85 -37.75 -14.33 40.96
C GLU A 85 -38.59 -13.91 42.19
N SER A 86 -38.01 -13.91 43.38
CA SER A 86 -38.66 -13.42 44.63
C SER A 86 -38.48 -11.92 44.83
N GLY A 87 -37.77 -11.22 43.95
CA GLY A 87 -37.49 -9.79 44.05
C GLY A 87 -36.35 -9.42 44.99
N LYS A 88 -35.52 -10.39 45.40
CA LYS A 88 -34.34 -10.08 46.23
C LYS A 88 -33.17 -9.69 45.33
N PRO A 89 -32.38 -8.66 45.70
CA PRO A 89 -31.26 -8.20 44.89
C PRO A 89 -30.14 -9.26 44.82
N CYS A 90 -29.63 -9.51 43.61
CA CYS A 90 -28.59 -10.47 43.27
C CYS A 90 -27.31 -9.81 42.86
N VAL A 91 -27.40 -8.86 41.88
CA VAL A 91 -26.23 -8.15 41.34
C VAL A 91 -26.60 -6.69 41.23
N ARG A 92 -25.65 -5.81 41.55
CA ARG A 92 -25.75 -4.37 41.35
C ARG A 92 -24.56 -3.85 40.58
N ILE A 93 -24.84 -3.09 39.53
CA ILE A 93 -23.85 -2.48 38.66
C ILE A 93 -24.02 -0.96 38.76
N ASP A 94 -23.02 -0.27 39.27
CA ASP A 94 -22.99 1.18 39.40
C ASP A 94 -22.00 1.78 38.37
N GLY A 95 -22.38 2.95 37.80
CA GLY A 95 -21.55 3.69 36.87
C GLY A 95 -21.22 2.90 35.58
N PHE A 96 -22.24 2.17 35.10
CA PHE A 96 -22.17 1.57 33.77
C PHE A 96 -22.26 2.67 32.73
N ARG A 97 -21.25 2.70 31.77
CA ARG A 97 -21.22 3.64 30.66
C ARG A 97 -21.15 2.89 29.36
N ALA A 98 -21.98 3.28 28.39
CA ALA A 98 -21.91 2.80 27.01
C ALA A 98 -21.80 4.00 26.07
N ILE A 99 -20.95 3.92 25.05
CA ILE A 99 -20.74 4.93 24.01
C ILE A 99 -21.52 4.60 22.75
N SER A 100 -22.05 5.62 22.06
CA SER A 100 -22.70 5.46 20.76
C SER A 100 -21.66 5.26 19.66
N VAL A 101 -21.81 4.19 18.86
CA VAL A 101 -20.96 3.96 17.69
C VAL A 101 -21.28 4.95 16.56
N GLU A 102 -22.49 5.50 16.53
CA GLU A 102 -22.91 6.51 15.54
C GLU A 102 -22.41 7.92 15.90
N GLY A 103 -22.21 8.24 17.15
CA GLY A 103 -21.64 9.53 17.61
C GLY A 103 -20.18 9.72 17.18
N ALA A 104 -19.42 8.64 17.03
CA ALA A 104 -18.05 8.68 16.53
C ALA A 104 -17.93 9.09 15.05
N LYS A 105 -19.03 9.08 14.28
CA LYS A 105 -19.08 9.52 12.87
C LYS A 105 -19.23 11.03 12.70
N ARG A 106 -19.50 11.80 13.75
CA ARG A 106 -19.85 13.24 13.64
C ARG A 106 -18.73 14.23 13.94
N THR A 107 -17.59 13.84 14.46
CA THR A 107 -16.44 14.73 14.63
C THR A 107 -15.51 14.64 13.45
N GLY A 108 -15.79 15.41 12.44
CA GLY A 108 -14.93 15.97 11.40
C GLY A 108 -13.88 15.08 10.74
N LYS A 109 -14.09 14.93 9.46
CA LYS A 109 -13.35 14.28 8.36
C LYS A 109 -13.89 12.89 8.05
N THR A 110 -14.48 12.79 6.88
CA THR A 110 -14.75 11.56 6.13
C THR A 110 -13.48 10.69 5.99
N GLY A 111 -13.05 10.12 7.09
CA GLY A 111 -12.12 9.00 7.08
C GLY A 111 -12.92 7.75 6.73
N LYS A 112 -12.50 7.03 5.69
CA LYS A 112 -12.87 5.65 5.38
C LYS A 112 -13.14 4.91 6.68
N GLY A 113 -14.22 4.12 6.76
CA GLY A 113 -14.53 3.32 7.95
C GLY A 113 -13.24 2.67 8.44
N ARG A 114 -12.82 2.99 9.67
CA ARG A 114 -11.57 2.47 10.21
C ARG A 114 -11.75 0.97 10.28
N ASP A 115 -11.00 0.24 9.49
CA ASP A 115 -10.83 -1.18 9.71
C ASP A 115 -10.37 -1.36 11.16
N VAL A 116 -11.21 -2.00 11.97
CA VAL A 116 -10.98 -2.24 13.40
C VAL A 116 -10.52 -3.67 13.64
N THR A 117 -10.27 -4.41 12.57
CA THR A 117 -9.73 -5.76 12.66
C THR A 117 -8.23 -5.70 12.91
N TYR A 118 -7.74 -6.65 13.69
CA TYR A 118 -6.33 -6.86 13.96
C TYR A 118 -6.05 -8.35 13.90
N HIS A 119 -4.89 -8.72 13.41
CA HIS A 119 -4.40 -10.09 13.46
C HIS A 119 -3.02 -10.14 14.11
N ILE A 120 -2.63 -11.33 14.54
CA ILE A 120 -1.29 -11.58 15.05
C ILE A 120 -0.41 -11.93 13.86
N ALA A 121 0.62 -11.10 13.66
CA ALA A 121 1.69 -11.37 12.70
C ALA A 121 2.98 -11.73 13.44
N TRP A 122 3.84 -12.51 12.81
CA TRP A 122 5.18 -12.80 13.26
C TRP A 122 6.17 -12.16 12.29
N GLU A 123 6.99 -11.28 12.83
CA GLU A 123 8.00 -10.53 12.10
C GLU A 123 9.36 -11.18 12.31
N ASN A 124 10.08 -11.46 11.23
CA ASN A 124 11.44 -11.96 11.32
C ASN A 124 12.38 -10.84 11.82
N ARG A 125 12.93 -11.00 13.00
CA ARG A 125 13.78 -10.00 13.64
C ARG A 125 15.03 -10.65 14.26
N PRO A 126 16.10 -10.85 13.50
CA PRO A 126 17.36 -11.43 13.98
C PRO A 126 17.96 -10.65 15.16
N THR A 127 18.58 -11.34 16.11
CA THR A 127 19.30 -10.75 17.26
C THR A 127 20.81 -10.78 17.07
N GLY A 128 21.47 -9.89 17.75
CA GLY A 128 22.94 -9.86 17.87
C GLY A 128 23.66 -9.09 16.79
N PRO A 129 24.99 -8.98 16.83
CA PRO A 129 25.78 -8.52 15.72
C PRO A 129 25.41 -9.41 14.54
N ARG A 130 24.71 -8.79 13.58
CA ARG A 130 24.11 -9.47 12.42
C ARG A 130 25.15 -10.37 11.78
N PRO A 131 24.79 -11.59 11.35
CA PRO A 131 25.78 -12.53 10.86
C PRO A 131 26.66 -11.83 9.82
N THR A 132 27.94 -11.74 10.11
CA THR A 132 28.98 -11.24 9.23
C THR A 132 29.22 -12.16 8.03
N SER A 133 28.44 -13.24 7.92
CA SER A 133 28.36 -14.07 6.73
C SER A 133 27.78 -13.26 5.59
N PRO A 134 28.56 -12.97 4.56
CA PRO A 134 28.08 -12.23 3.42
C PRO A 134 26.98 -13.00 2.73
N ALA A 135 26.09 -12.27 2.08
CA ALA A 135 25.21 -12.86 1.12
C ALA A 135 26.09 -13.49 0.01
N PRO A 136 26.01 -14.80 -0.23
CA PRO A 136 26.90 -15.48 -1.20
C PRO A 136 26.49 -15.19 -2.65
N VAL A 137 25.80 -14.09 -2.92
CA VAL A 137 25.26 -13.78 -4.24
C VAL A 137 26.33 -13.06 -5.07
N ALA A 138 26.81 -13.71 -6.10
CA ALA A 138 27.74 -13.11 -7.06
C ALA A 138 27.08 -11.95 -7.81
N LEU A 139 27.77 -10.82 -7.94
CA LEU A 139 27.28 -9.64 -8.67
C LEU A 139 26.89 -9.99 -10.11
N SER A 140 27.62 -10.91 -10.75
CA SER A 140 27.32 -11.39 -12.09
C SER A 140 25.92 -12.02 -12.23
N ARG A 141 25.45 -12.76 -11.21
CA ARG A 141 24.11 -13.36 -11.22
C ARG A 141 23.01 -12.31 -11.10
N LEU A 142 23.22 -11.31 -10.23
CA LEU A 142 22.30 -10.18 -10.10
C LEU A 142 22.21 -9.41 -11.42
N HIS A 143 23.38 -9.18 -12.05
CA HIS A 143 23.47 -8.50 -13.33
C HIS A 143 22.77 -9.29 -14.46
N GLU A 144 22.97 -10.60 -14.56
CA GLU A 144 22.32 -11.46 -15.55
C GLU A 144 20.79 -11.39 -15.41
N ALA A 145 20.27 -11.51 -14.18
CA ALA A 145 18.82 -11.46 -13.91
C ALA A 145 18.22 -10.08 -14.25
N ALA A 146 18.90 -9.01 -13.86
CA ALA A 146 18.49 -7.64 -14.16
C ALA A 146 18.52 -7.34 -15.66
N GLN A 147 19.59 -7.73 -16.35
CA GLN A 147 19.75 -7.49 -17.78
C GLN A 147 18.68 -8.24 -18.58
N HIS A 148 18.40 -9.50 -18.22
CA HIS A 148 17.35 -10.28 -18.86
C HIS A 148 15.96 -9.61 -18.70
N ALA A 149 15.62 -9.19 -17.49
CA ALA A 149 14.34 -8.51 -17.25
C ALA A 149 14.24 -7.16 -17.98
N LEU A 150 15.35 -6.40 -18.03
CA LEU A 150 15.41 -5.15 -18.78
C LEU A 150 15.16 -5.39 -20.28
N ASP A 151 15.86 -6.36 -20.86
CA ASP A 151 15.74 -6.69 -22.29
C ASP A 151 14.34 -7.18 -22.62
N GLU A 152 13.72 -8.02 -21.78
CA GLU A 152 12.37 -8.52 -21.95
C GLU A 152 11.35 -7.37 -22.00
N VAL A 153 11.42 -6.42 -21.04
CA VAL A 153 10.51 -5.27 -21.01
C VAL A 153 10.73 -4.33 -22.19
N LEU A 154 11.99 -4.07 -22.56
CA LEU A 154 12.31 -3.21 -23.70
C LEU A 154 11.86 -3.81 -25.04
N ASP A 155 11.97 -5.13 -25.18
CA ASP A 155 11.53 -5.84 -26.40
C ASP A 155 10.00 -5.92 -26.48
N MET A 156 9.31 -6.15 -25.34
CA MET A 156 7.83 -6.08 -25.31
C MET A 156 7.29 -4.70 -25.73
N ARG A 157 7.97 -3.64 -25.33
CA ARG A 157 7.57 -2.26 -25.68
C ARG A 157 8.00 -1.84 -27.09
N GLY A 158 8.91 -2.58 -27.69
CA GLY A 158 9.52 -2.26 -29.00
C GLY A 158 10.54 -1.13 -28.88
N ARG A 159 11.84 -1.45 -28.90
CA ARG A 159 12.95 -0.47 -28.76
C ARG A 159 12.85 0.70 -29.73
N GLY A 160 12.48 0.46 -30.99
CA GLY A 160 12.30 1.53 -31.97
C GLY A 160 11.13 2.49 -31.66
N ASN A 161 10.08 1.99 -31.01
CA ASN A 161 8.99 2.82 -30.49
C ASN A 161 9.43 3.71 -29.35
N LEU A 162 10.28 3.20 -28.44
CA LEU A 162 10.79 3.97 -27.30
C LEU A 162 11.72 5.11 -27.76
N ASP A 163 12.58 4.88 -28.74
CA ASP A 163 13.43 5.92 -29.32
C ASP A 163 12.60 7.00 -30.02
N ALA A 164 11.57 6.60 -30.78
CA ALA A 164 10.68 7.54 -31.46
C ALA A 164 9.83 8.35 -30.45
N ALA A 165 9.38 7.71 -29.38
CA ALA A 165 8.68 8.35 -28.27
C ALA A 165 9.56 9.37 -27.55
N SER A 166 10.82 9.00 -27.24
CA SER A 166 11.80 9.90 -26.62
C SER A 166 12.07 11.13 -27.51
N ALA A 167 12.27 10.93 -28.82
CA ALA A 167 12.47 12.04 -29.77
C ALA A 167 11.25 12.98 -29.86
N ALA A 168 10.04 12.44 -29.80
CA ALA A 168 8.81 13.24 -29.76
C ALA A 168 8.71 14.02 -28.44
N GLY A 169 9.07 13.41 -27.31
CA GLY A 169 9.16 14.05 -25.99
C GLY A 169 10.17 15.20 -25.96
N ASP A 170 11.36 15.01 -26.54
CA ASP A 170 12.38 16.05 -26.63
C ASP A 170 11.87 17.26 -27.45
N LYS A 171 11.20 17.01 -28.58
CA LYS A 171 10.61 18.06 -29.42
C LYS A 171 9.50 18.81 -28.68
N LEU A 172 8.63 18.10 -27.99
CA LEU A 172 7.57 18.68 -27.18
C LEU A 172 8.14 19.56 -26.04
N THR A 173 9.14 19.04 -25.32
CA THR A 173 9.80 19.78 -24.24
C THR A 173 10.42 21.10 -24.75
N ALA A 174 11.09 21.04 -25.89
CA ALA A 174 11.66 22.23 -26.52
C ALA A 174 10.60 23.28 -26.86
N ALA A 175 9.46 22.86 -27.37
CA ALA A 175 8.33 23.72 -27.66
C ALA A 175 7.69 24.33 -26.39
N GLN A 176 7.53 23.55 -25.34
CA GLN A 176 6.99 24.03 -24.05
C GLN A 176 7.92 25.05 -23.38
N VAL A 177 9.25 24.79 -23.37
CA VAL A 177 10.24 25.75 -22.83
C VAL A 177 10.30 27.02 -23.68
N ALA A 178 10.27 26.90 -25.00
CA ALA A 178 10.21 28.08 -25.91
C ALA A 178 8.95 28.93 -25.66
N SER A 179 7.80 28.31 -25.48
CA SER A 179 6.56 28.99 -25.11
C SER A 179 6.67 29.71 -23.77
N GLY A 180 7.22 29.06 -22.74
CA GLY A 180 7.43 29.66 -21.42
C GLY A 180 8.38 30.86 -21.43
N LEU A 181 9.48 30.77 -22.19
CA LEU A 181 10.42 31.90 -22.35
C LEU A 181 9.80 33.06 -23.14
N ARG A 182 9.01 32.77 -24.17
CA ARG A 182 8.26 33.78 -24.92
C ARG A 182 7.27 34.52 -24.01
N ASP A 183 6.56 33.81 -23.16
CA ASP A 183 5.63 34.41 -22.19
C ASP A 183 6.36 35.29 -21.16
N MET A 184 7.66 35.05 -20.92
CA MET A 184 8.52 35.97 -20.14
C MET A 184 8.98 37.19 -20.92
N GLY A 185 8.82 37.25 -22.26
CA GLY A 185 9.22 38.34 -23.13
C GLY A 185 10.39 38.02 -24.06
N ALA A 186 10.91 36.79 -24.10
CA ALA A 186 11.97 36.43 -25.05
C ALA A 186 11.46 36.51 -26.50
N GLY A 187 12.18 37.28 -27.36
CA GLY A 187 11.85 37.40 -28.77
C GLY A 187 10.61 38.24 -29.10
N CYS A 188 10.27 39.22 -28.26
CA CYS A 188 9.17 40.16 -28.53
C CYS A 188 9.44 41.08 -29.71
N THR A 189 10.70 41.30 -30.07
CA THR A 189 11.11 42.06 -31.27
C THR A 189 12.11 41.24 -32.07
N GLU A 190 12.05 41.31 -33.45
CA GLU A 190 13.07 40.72 -34.32
C GLU A 190 14.47 41.30 -33.98
N ASP A 191 15.49 40.46 -33.89
CA ASP A 191 16.88 40.79 -33.57
C ASP A 191 17.18 41.22 -32.12
N GLU A 192 16.24 41.10 -31.17
CA GLU A 192 16.51 41.46 -29.78
C GLU A 192 17.35 40.40 -29.06
N ILE A 193 18.46 40.86 -28.45
CA ILE A 193 19.27 40.01 -27.53
C ILE A 193 18.65 40.11 -26.13
N PHE A 194 18.20 39.00 -25.56
CA PHE A 194 17.67 38.98 -24.20
C PHE A 194 18.66 38.31 -23.23
N THR A 195 18.61 38.75 -22.00
CA THR A 195 19.49 38.29 -20.90
C THR A 195 18.62 37.89 -19.69
N ALA A 196 19.24 37.30 -18.68
CA ALA A 196 18.57 37.04 -17.41
C ALA A 196 18.00 38.35 -16.80
N GLU A 197 18.76 39.44 -16.87
CA GLU A 197 18.37 40.72 -16.32
C GLU A 197 17.20 41.35 -17.12
N SER A 198 17.25 41.29 -18.47
CA SER A 198 16.17 41.85 -19.30
C SER A 198 14.83 41.14 -19.07
N LEU A 199 14.85 39.83 -18.77
CA LEU A 199 13.67 39.03 -18.43
C LEU A 199 13.34 39.02 -16.92
N SER A 200 14.05 39.86 -16.11
CA SER A 200 13.85 39.97 -14.67
C SER A 200 14.04 38.66 -13.92
N VAL A 201 14.97 37.83 -14.36
CA VAL A 201 15.31 36.54 -13.71
C VAL A 201 16.03 36.83 -12.40
N ALA A 202 15.60 36.21 -11.29
CA ALA A 202 16.26 36.34 -9.99
C ALA A 202 17.68 35.74 -10.01
N GLU A 203 18.62 36.33 -9.27
CA GLU A 203 20.03 35.92 -9.21
C GLU A 203 20.16 34.40 -8.89
N SER A 204 19.33 33.91 -7.98
CA SER A 204 19.28 32.49 -7.62
C SER A 204 18.90 31.57 -8.78
N MET A 205 18.27 32.07 -9.83
CA MET A 205 17.77 31.32 -10.98
C MET A 205 18.62 31.52 -12.25
N HIS A 206 19.68 32.39 -12.21
CA HIS A 206 20.52 32.65 -13.38
C HIS A 206 21.09 31.38 -13.99
N ARG A 207 21.57 30.44 -13.15
CA ARG A 207 22.12 29.16 -13.60
C ARG A 207 21.09 28.28 -14.32
N SER A 208 19.87 28.21 -13.79
CA SER A 208 18.77 27.47 -14.43
C SER A 208 18.39 28.10 -15.77
N PHE A 209 18.33 29.44 -15.82
CA PHE A 209 18.07 30.17 -17.05
C PHE A 209 19.15 29.92 -18.11
N GLU A 210 20.43 30.02 -17.76
CA GLU A 210 21.55 29.76 -18.66
C GLU A 210 21.51 28.33 -19.21
N GLN A 211 21.25 27.33 -18.35
CA GLN A 211 21.15 25.92 -18.78
C GLN A 211 19.98 25.66 -19.73
N LEU A 212 18.80 26.21 -19.47
CA LEU A 212 17.68 26.11 -20.39
C LEU A 212 17.98 26.78 -21.73
N SER A 213 18.57 27.99 -21.70
CA SER A 213 18.93 28.72 -22.91
C SER A 213 20.03 28.01 -23.71
N ASP A 214 21.07 27.49 -23.06
CA ASP A 214 22.15 26.73 -23.72
C ASP A 214 21.63 25.41 -24.31
N ASN A 215 20.67 24.73 -23.68
CA ASN A 215 20.00 23.59 -24.30
C ASN A 215 19.24 24.00 -25.57
N LEU A 216 18.55 25.13 -25.57
CA LEU A 216 17.82 25.61 -26.76
C LEU A 216 18.79 26.08 -27.86
N VAL A 217 19.99 26.58 -27.50
CA VAL A 217 21.06 26.86 -28.48
C VAL A 217 21.52 25.55 -29.14
N SER A 218 21.73 24.49 -28.35
CA SER A 218 22.10 23.17 -28.88
C SER A 218 21.04 22.60 -29.85
N LEU A 219 19.78 22.94 -29.62
CA LEU A 219 18.63 22.59 -30.48
C LEU A 219 18.40 23.55 -31.63
N LYS A 220 19.25 24.59 -31.77
CA LYS A 220 19.16 25.65 -32.81
C LYS A 220 17.90 26.52 -32.73
N LEU A 221 17.24 26.54 -31.59
CA LEU A 221 16.11 27.42 -31.33
C LEU A 221 16.55 28.82 -30.89
N LEU A 222 17.74 28.91 -30.27
CA LEU A 222 18.39 30.15 -29.91
C LEU A 222 19.77 30.22 -30.53
N THR A 223 20.32 31.44 -30.69
CA THR A 223 21.74 31.71 -30.92
C THR A 223 22.32 32.41 -29.69
N LYS A 224 23.58 32.12 -29.39
CA LYS A 224 24.32 32.79 -28.29
C LYS A 224 25.18 33.90 -28.83
N GLU A 225 24.86 35.13 -28.48
CA GLU A 225 25.51 36.32 -28.94
C GLU A 225 26.37 36.94 -27.82
N GLN A 226 27.24 37.96 -28.16
CA GLN A 226 27.95 38.69 -27.14
C GLN A 226 26.97 39.44 -26.22
N GLY A 227 26.75 38.90 -25.05
CA GLY A 227 25.93 39.50 -24.01
C GLY A 227 24.57 38.88 -23.77
N GLY A 228 24.19 37.80 -24.46
CA GLY A 228 22.91 37.15 -24.21
C GLY A 228 22.51 36.13 -25.26
N TYR A 229 21.20 35.99 -25.47
CA TYR A 229 20.61 35.02 -26.38
C TYR A 229 19.65 35.74 -27.34
N GLN A 230 19.55 35.21 -28.56
CA GLN A 230 18.64 35.72 -29.60
C GLN A 230 17.79 34.55 -30.12
N THR A 231 16.51 34.81 -30.36
CA THR A 231 15.57 33.81 -30.92
C THR A 231 15.79 33.59 -32.40
N THR A 232 15.57 32.34 -32.86
CA THR A 232 15.53 31.98 -34.29
C THR A 232 14.08 31.89 -34.77
N PRO A 233 13.81 31.87 -36.10
CA PRO A 233 12.47 31.61 -36.63
C PRO A 233 11.91 30.27 -36.14
N GLU A 234 12.78 29.29 -35.95
CA GLU A 234 12.42 27.97 -35.42
C GLU A 234 11.94 28.04 -33.96
N PHE A 235 12.46 28.98 -33.14
CA PHE A 235 11.97 29.21 -31.78
C PHE A 235 10.50 29.66 -31.78
N THR A 236 10.16 30.62 -32.62
CA THR A 236 8.77 31.13 -32.74
C THR A 236 7.84 30.02 -33.21
N ALA A 237 8.25 29.27 -34.25
CA ALA A 237 7.48 28.13 -34.75
C ALA A 237 7.27 27.04 -33.67
N ALA A 238 8.32 26.72 -32.88
CA ALA A 238 8.21 25.74 -31.78
C ALA A 238 7.26 26.22 -30.69
N ALA A 239 7.38 27.49 -30.27
CA ALA A 239 6.50 28.07 -29.25
C ALA A 239 5.02 28.11 -29.70
N ASP A 240 4.75 28.38 -30.97
CA ASP A 240 3.37 28.39 -31.53
C ASP A 240 2.73 27.00 -31.59
N THR A 241 3.54 25.96 -31.79
CA THR A 241 3.06 24.58 -32.00
C THR A 241 3.06 23.74 -30.71
N ALA A 242 3.40 24.29 -29.56
CA ALA A 242 3.54 23.52 -28.29
C ALA A 242 2.27 22.72 -27.93
N SER A 243 1.08 23.30 -28.07
CA SER A 243 -0.19 22.63 -27.79
C SER A 243 -0.54 21.54 -28.80
N GLU A 244 -0.22 21.75 -30.09
CA GLU A 244 -0.43 20.76 -31.15
C GLU A 244 0.49 19.56 -30.94
N LEU A 245 1.80 19.82 -30.66
CA LEU A 245 2.79 18.81 -30.36
C LEU A 245 2.46 18.00 -29.11
N LEU A 246 1.87 18.64 -28.10
CA LEU A 246 1.40 17.93 -26.90
C LEU A 246 0.30 16.93 -27.27
N SER A 247 -0.70 17.36 -28.03
CA SER A 247 -1.80 16.49 -28.49
C SER A 247 -1.32 15.34 -29.39
N GLU A 248 -0.43 15.65 -30.34
CA GLU A 248 0.16 14.65 -31.25
C GLU A 248 1.04 13.64 -30.49
N SER A 249 1.93 14.12 -29.62
CA SER A 249 2.84 13.26 -28.85
C SER A 249 2.07 12.33 -27.93
N LEU A 250 1.06 12.82 -27.21
CA LEU A 250 0.27 11.99 -26.30
C LEU A 250 -0.71 11.07 -27.04
N GLY A 251 -1.23 11.48 -28.19
CA GLY A 251 -2.04 10.60 -29.04
C GLY A 251 -1.25 9.41 -29.56
N LYS A 252 0.02 9.61 -29.86
CA LYS A 252 0.90 8.55 -30.40
C LYS A 252 1.66 7.79 -29.32
N TYR A 253 2.04 8.45 -28.22
CA TYR A 253 2.85 7.92 -27.14
C TYR A 253 2.23 8.25 -25.76
N PRO A 254 1.06 7.70 -25.41
CA PRO A 254 0.35 8.04 -24.17
C PRO A 254 1.15 7.74 -22.89
N GLY A 255 2.14 6.85 -22.96
CA GLY A 255 3.04 6.56 -21.85
C GLY A 255 3.93 7.73 -21.40
N HIS A 256 4.08 8.78 -22.22
CA HIS A 256 4.77 10.04 -21.88
C HIS A 256 3.91 11.09 -21.18
N LEU A 257 2.68 10.74 -20.79
CA LEU A 257 1.76 11.67 -20.15
C LEU A 257 2.35 12.36 -18.90
N PRO A 258 2.98 11.64 -17.94
CA PRO A 258 3.55 12.27 -16.76
C PRO A 258 4.64 13.30 -17.10
N GLU A 259 5.57 12.94 -17.96
CA GLU A 259 6.68 13.80 -18.38
C GLU A 259 6.17 15.07 -19.09
N ALA A 260 5.24 14.90 -20.02
CA ALA A 260 4.67 16.01 -20.80
C ALA A 260 3.90 16.99 -19.92
N LEU A 261 3.12 16.49 -18.96
CA LEU A 261 2.33 17.33 -18.04
C LEU A 261 3.19 17.99 -16.95
N LEU A 262 4.22 17.32 -16.43
CA LEU A 262 5.15 17.91 -15.46
C LEU A 262 5.90 19.10 -16.11
N CYS A 263 6.45 18.90 -17.30
CA CYS A 263 7.12 19.97 -18.06
C CYS A 263 6.15 21.10 -18.43
N GLY A 264 4.96 20.78 -18.92
CA GLY A 264 3.93 21.78 -19.23
C GLY A 264 3.53 22.62 -18.01
N ALA A 265 3.41 22.00 -16.83
CA ALA A 265 3.06 22.70 -15.59
C ALA A 265 4.19 23.66 -15.13
N THR A 266 5.45 23.24 -15.19
CA THR A 266 6.59 24.08 -14.83
C THR A 266 6.82 25.20 -15.84
N CYS A 267 6.65 24.92 -17.15
CA CYS A 267 6.79 25.91 -18.20
C CYS A 267 5.65 26.95 -18.20
N ALA A 268 4.43 26.58 -17.84
CA ALA A 268 3.31 27.55 -17.68
C ALA A 268 3.55 28.54 -16.53
N GLU A 269 4.34 28.16 -15.54
CA GLU A 269 4.72 28.97 -14.37
C GLU A 269 6.19 29.45 -14.45
N LEU A 270 6.81 29.32 -15.62
CA LEU A 270 8.25 29.59 -15.78
C LEU A 270 8.61 31.02 -15.37
N GLY A 271 7.82 32.02 -15.77
CA GLY A 271 8.04 33.41 -15.42
C GLY A 271 8.04 33.67 -13.89
N PRO A 272 6.96 33.34 -13.17
CA PRO A 272 6.95 33.44 -11.71
C PRO A 272 8.09 32.66 -11.01
N ILE A 273 8.44 31.45 -11.51
CA ILE A 273 9.56 30.67 -10.96
C ILE A 273 10.88 31.38 -11.19
N MET A 274 11.16 31.83 -12.40
CA MET A 274 12.40 32.51 -12.76
C MET A 274 12.59 33.84 -12.04
N ARG A 275 11.50 34.58 -11.74
CA ARG A 275 11.55 35.80 -10.94
C ARG A 275 11.63 35.56 -9.43
N GLY A 276 11.62 34.29 -8.97
CA GLY A 276 11.64 33.94 -7.56
C GLY A 276 10.32 34.25 -6.80
N GLU A 277 9.23 34.48 -7.53
CA GLU A 277 7.91 34.74 -6.98
C GLU A 277 7.21 33.43 -6.54
N LYS A 278 7.66 32.30 -7.09
CA LYS A 278 7.11 30.96 -6.84
C LYS A 278 8.22 29.91 -6.84
N GLU A 279 8.19 29.00 -5.89
CA GLU A 279 9.11 27.86 -5.86
C GLU A 279 8.64 26.74 -6.79
N ALA A 280 9.52 26.19 -7.63
CA ALA A 280 9.19 25.07 -8.53
C ALA A 280 8.66 23.84 -7.79
N VAL A 281 9.18 23.58 -6.57
CA VAL A 281 8.69 22.52 -5.68
C VAL A 281 7.19 22.64 -5.39
N GLN A 282 6.63 23.85 -5.30
CA GLN A 282 5.20 24.06 -5.09
C GLN A 282 4.38 23.65 -6.32
N VAL A 283 4.92 23.76 -7.53
CA VAL A 283 4.26 23.28 -8.75
C VAL A 283 4.30 21.76 -8.83
N LEU A 284 5.45 21.16 -8.52
CA LEU A 284 5.69 19.72 -8.62
C LEU A 284 4.96 18.90 -7.54
N PHE A 285 4.84 19.41 -6.30
CA PHE A 285 4.31 18.66 -5.16
C PHE A 285 2.92 19.12 -4.66
N THR A 286 2.21 19.97 -5.43
CA THR A 286 0.79 20.26 -5.15
C THR A 286 -0.11 19.09 -5.57
N SER A 287 -1.38 19.11 -5.16
CA SER A 287 -2.35 18.00 -5.27
C SER A 287 -2.57 17.37 -6.67
N GLY A 288 -1.92 17.88 -7.71
CA GLY A 288 -1.93 17.29 -9.05
C GLY A 288 -0.55 16.87 -9.54
N GLY A 289 0.52 17.58 -9.12
CA GLY A 289 1.89 17.26 -9.47
C GLY A 289 2.44 16.04 -8.72
N ALA A 290 2.06 15.86 -7.45
CA ALA A 290 2.45 14.69 -6.67
C ALA A 290 1.96 13.37 -7.29
N ASP A 291 0.73 13.34 -7.80
CA ASP A 291 0.18 12.17 -8.50
C ASP A 291 0.93 11.89 -9.82
N LEU A 292 1.36 12.93 -10.54
CA LEU A 292 2.15 12.80 -11.77
C LEU A 292 3.58 12.34 -11.48
N LEU A 293 4.20 12.83 -10.39
CA LEU A 293 5.51 12.35 -9.95
C LEU A 293 5.46 10.88 -9.53
N ASP A 294 4.40 10.45 -8.85
CA ASP A 294 4.21 9.04 -8.50
C ASP A 294 4.11 8.14 -9.75
N GLN A 295 3.35 8.58 -10.76
CA GLN A 295 3.27 7.89 -12.04
C GLN A 295 4.61 7.90 -12.80
N PHE A 296 5.32 9.03 -12.81
CA PHE A 296 6.62 9.16 -13.46
C PHE A 296 7.67 8.20 -12.85
N TYR A 297 7.76 8.16 -11.51
CA TYR A 297 8.72 7.30 -10.82
C TYR A 297 8.30 5.82 -10.76
N GLY A 298 7.00 5.51 -10.77
CA GLY A 298 6.50 4.13 -10.69
C GLY A 298 6.29 3.46 -12.05
N ASP A 299 5.47 4.08 -12.88
CA ASP A 299 4.94 3.49 -14.12
C ASP A 299 5.45 4.20 -15.39
N GLY A 300 6.30 5.22 -15.24
CA GLY A 300 6.84 6.00 -16.36
C GLY A 300 7.46 5.13 -17.46
N LEU A 301 7.27 5.56 -18.72
CA LEU A 301 7.72 4.80 -19.89
C LEU A 301 9.23 4.52 -19.85
N VAL A 302 10.00 5.48 -19.37
CA VAL A 302 11.46 5.43 -19.29
C VAL A 302 11.95 4.75 -18.03
N THR A 303 11.29 4.96 -16.88
CA THR A 303 11.74 4.49 -15.56
C THR A 303 11.36 3.04 -15.26
N SER A 304 10.13 2.61 -15.57
CA SER A 304 9.65 1.30 -15.12
C SER A 304 10.43 0.07 -15.65
N PRO A 305 11.06 0.08 -16.85
CA PRO A 305 11.93 -1.04 -17.25
C PRO A 305 13.12 -1.23 -16.31
N TRP A 306 13.70 -0.13 -15.85
CA TRP A 306 14.82 -0.16 -14.92
C TRP A 306 14.43 -0.62 -13.52
N LEU A 307 13.22 -0.22 -13.05
CA LEU A 307 12.68 -0.70 -11.77
C LEU A 307 12.43 -2.21 -11.81
N ALA A 308 11.88 -2.73 -12.92
CA ALA A 308 11.70 -4.16 -13.13
C ALA A 308 13.04 -4.92 -13.14
N ALA A 309 14.08 -4.35 -13.74
CA ALA A 309 15.44 -4.92 -13.74
C ALA A 309 16.00 -5.03 -12.31
N ILE A 310 15.91 -3.95 -11.50
CA ILE A 310 16.34 -3.97 -10.09
C ILE A 310 15.52 -4.98 -9.30
N GLY A 311 14.20 -5.02 -9.48
CA GLY A 311 13.33 -5.99 -8.84
C GLY A 311 13.72 -7.44 -9.13
N SER A 312 14.05 -7.76 -10.38
CA SER A 312 14.53 -9.09 -10.79
C SER A 312 15.88 -9.46 -10.14
N ALA A 313 16.80 -8.50 -10.02
CA ALA A 313 18.07 -8.73 -9.32
C ALA A 313 17.85 -9.03 -7.84
N VAL A 314 16.96 -8.30 -7.16
CA VAL A 314 16.62 -8.55 -5.75
C VAL A 314 15.94 -9.90 -5.57
N ALA A 315 15.03 -10.28 -6.45
CA ALA A 315 14.39 -11.59 -6.45
C ALA A 315 15.41 -12.73 -6.64
N GLU A 316 16.41 -12.54 -7.50
CA GLU A 316 17.51 -13.51 -7.66
C GLU A 316 18.36 -13.60 -6.40
N ALA A 317 18.66 -12.48 -5.74
CA ALA A 317 19.35 -12.47 -4.47
C ALA A 317 18.58 -13.26 -3.40
N ALA A 318 17.29 -13.03 -3.29
CA ALA A 318 16.43 -13.73 -2.33
C ALA A 318 16.39 -15.24 -2.56
N ARG A 319 16.34 -15.68 -3.83
CA ARG A 319 16.34 -17.12 -4.20
C ARG A 319 17.65 -17.84 -3.87
N GLN A 320 18.78 -17.13 -3.84
CA GLN A 320 20.10 -17.72 -3.59
C GLN A 320 20.47 -17.75 -2.11
N LEU A 321 19.65 -17.19 -1.22
CA LEU A 321 19.92 -17.24 0.21
C LEU A 321 19.67 -18.65 0.77
N PRO A 322 20.49 -19.08 1.75
CA PRO A 322 20.23 -20.30 2.50
C PRO A 322 18.84 -20.26 3.16
N GLU A 323 18.22 -21.44 3.30
CA GLU A 323 16.92 -21.56 3.96
C GLU A 323 16.98 -20.99 5.38
N GLY A 324 16.00 -20.18 5.75
CA GLY A 324 15.93 -19.53 7.08
C GLY A 324 16.72 -18.23 7.22
N ARG A 325 17.48 -17.80 6.21
CA ARG A 325 18.18 -16.50 6.21
C ARG A 325 17.33 -15.41 5.56
N GLY A 326 17.03 -14.33 6.30
CA GLY A 326 16.37 -13.14 5.75
C GLY A 326 17.33 -12.24 4.96
N LEU A 327 16.87 -11.71 3.82
CA LEU A 327 17.54 -10.67 3.05
C LEU A 327 17.25 -9.30 3.69
N ARG A 328 18.29 -8.49 3.94
CA ARG A 328 18.16 -7.16 4.56
C ARG A 328 18.37 -6.09 3.50
N ILE A 329 17.30 -5.34 3.24
CA ILE A 329 17.27 -4.33 2.18
C ILE A 329 17.08 -2.95 2.79
N LEU A 330 17.86 -1.98 2.32
CA LEU A 330 17.64 -0.55 2.56
C LEU A 330 17.35 0.12 1.21
N GLU A 331 16.22 0.77 1.06
CA GLU A 331 15.93 1.69 -0.03
C GLU A 331 16.20 3.12 0.40
N ILE A 332 17.11 3.80 -0.30
CA ILE A 332 17.50 5.19 -0.05
C ILE A 332 16.78 6.13 -1.01
N GLY A 333 16.29 7.27 -0.51
CA GLY A 333 15.54 8.25 -1.30
C GLY A 333 14.31 7.64 -1.95
N ALA A 334 13.56 6.85 -1.20
CA ALA A 334 12.46 6.02 -1.70
C ALA A 334 11.24 6.83 -2.21
N GLY A 335 11.12 8.11 -1.83
CA GLY A 335 10.13 9.05 -2.34
C GLY A 335 8.69 8.53 -2.28
N THR A 336 8.06 8.39 -3.44
CA THR A 336 6.67 7.92 -3.55
C THR A 336 6.51 6.39 -3.49
N GLY A 337 7.62 5.63 -3.36
CA GLY A 337 7.61 4.17 -3.25
C GLY A 337 7.50 3.43 -4.59
N GLY A 338 7.94 4.05 -5.68
CA GLY A 338 7.92 3.44 -7.00
C GLY A 338 8.73 2.15 -7.07
N LEU A 339 9.97 2.15 -6.58
CA LEU A 339 10.85 0.97 -6.59
C LEU A 339 10.34 -0.10 -5.61
N ALA A 340 9.99 0.26 -4.37
CA ALA A 340 9.43 -0.68 -3.39
C ALA A 340 8.22 -1.44 -3.93
N SER A 341 7.33 -0.76 -4.67
CA SER A 341 6.14 -1.38 -5.25
C SER A 341 6.44 -2.40 -6.35
N GLN A 342 7.61 -2.34 -6.98
CA GLN A 342 8.07 -3.32 -7.97
C GLN A 342 8.86 -4.46 -7.32
N VAL A 343 9.65 -4.18 -6.28
CA VAL A 343 10.52 -5.15 -5.61
C VAL A 343 9.72 -6.09 -4.71
N LEU A 344 8.88 -5.54 -3.84
CA LEU A 344 8.19 -6.31 -2.79
C LEU A 344 7.31 -7.46 -3.31
N PRO A 345 6.58 -7.33 -4.43
CA PRO A 345 5.82 -8.45 -5.00
C PRO A 345 6.66 -9.63 -5.48
N LEU A 346 7.96 -9.40 -5.78
CA LEU A 346 8.86 -10.41 -6.37
C LEU A 346 9.62 -11.23 -5.32
N ILE A 347 9.59 -10.82 -4.04
CA ILE A 347 10.26 -11.52 -2.95
C ILE A 347 9.25 -12.19 -2.02
N GLU A 348 9.58 -13.38 -1.56
CA GLU A 348 8.71 -14.14 -0.65
C GLU A 348 8.60 -13.45 0.71
N ARG A 349 7.38 -13.36 1.27
CA ARG A 349 7.11 -12.76 2.58
C ARG A 349 7.77 -13.57 3.69
N GLY A 350 8.29 -12.87 4.70
CA GLY A 350 8.86 -13.47 5.90
C GLY A 350 10.31 -13.91 5.80
N VAL A 351 10.96 -13.75 4.62
CA VAL A 351 12.35 -14.15 4.39
C VAL A 351 13.31 -12.96 4.48
N HIS A 352 12.81 -11.71 4.56
CA HIS A 352 13.62 -10.49 4.46
C HIS A 352 13.03 -9.35 5.30
N SER A 353 13.87 -8.37 5.59
CA SER A 353 13.45 -7.08 6.10
C SER A 353 13.67 -6.00 5.05
N TYR A 354 12.78 -5.04 4.96
CA TYR A 354 12.83 -3.93 4.03
C TYR A 354 12.70 -2.60 4.77
N VAL A 355 13.76 -1.79 4.70
CA VAL A 355 13.78 -0.44 5.27
C VAL A 355 13.57 0.56 4.14
N PHE A 356 12.42 1.21 4.15
CA PHE A 356 12.05 2.31 3.27
C PHE A 356 12.55 3.61 3.87
N SER A 357 13.48 4.31 3.21
CA SER A 357 14.05 5.53 3.76
C SER A 357 14.06 6.71 2.78
N ASP A 358 13.85 7.90 3.34
CA ASP A 358 13.92 9.17 2.62
C ASP A 358 14.40 10.28 3.56
N VAL A 359 15.00 11.34 3.02
CA VAL A 359 15.37 12.52 3.82
C VAL A 359 14.14 13.23 4.38
N SER A 360 12.99 13.09 3.74
CA SER A 360 11.71 13.72 4.12
C SER A 360 10.66 12.70 4.56
N ALA A 361 10.23 12.77 5.81
CA ALA A 361 9.09 12.00 6.30
C ALA A 361 7.73 12.36 5.64
N ALA A 362 7.68 13.42 4.84
CA ALA A 362 6.46 13.87 4.16
C ALA A 362 5.91 12.83 3.16
N PHE A 363 6.76 11.95 2.61
CA PHE A 363 6.36 10.87 1.71
C PHE A 363 5.76 9.65 2.41
N PHE A 364 6.07 9.42 3.70
CA PHE A 364 5.70 8.21 4.41
C PHE A 364 4.20 7.93 4.51
N PRO A 365 3.28 8.91 4.70
CA PRO A 365 1.85 8.63 4.75
C PRO A 365 1.30 8.03 3.46
N ALA A 366 1.73 8.53 2.29
CA ALA A 366 1.32 8.01 0.99
C ALA A 366 1.97 6.64 0.70
N ALA A 367 3.27 6.50 0.99
CA ALA A 367 4.00 5.26 0.83
C ALA A 367 3.44 4.14 1.72
N ARG A 368 3.12 4.42 3.00
CA ARG A 368 2.45 3.44 3.90
C ARG A 368 1.09 2.98 3.36
N GLN A 369 0.34 3.87 2.71
CA GLN A 369 -0.92 3.48 2.08
C GLN A 369 -0.68 2.60 0.85
N LYS A 370 0.30 2.94 0.02
CA LYS A 370 0.68 2.20 -1.19
C LYS A 370 1.21 0.80 -0.85
N LEU A 371 2.03 0.71 0.19
CA LEU A 371 2.69 -0.52 0.64
C LEU A 371 1.94 -1.23 1.79
N ALA A 372 0.66 -0.94 1.99
CA ALA A 372 -0.13 -1.51 3.08
C ALA A 372 -0.25 -3.06 3.05
N ALA A 373 0.00 -3.68 1.90
CA ALA A 373 0.06 -5.13 1.75
C ALA A 373 1.36 -5.75 2.32
N TYR A 374 2.37 -4.93 2.69
CA TYR A 374 3.69 -5.35 3.15
C TYR A 374 3.97 -4.74 4.54
N PRO A 375 3.36 -5.30 5.61
CA PRO A 375 3.49 -4.75 6.97
C PRO A 375 4.90 -4.82 7.53
N GLU A 376 5.78 -5.63 6.94
CA GLU A 376 7.19 -5.79 7.27
C GLU A 376 8.07 -4.60 6.83
N VAL A 377 7.54 -3.66 6.05
CA VAL A 377 8.29 -2.47 5.60
C VAL A 377 8.43 -1.47 6.75
N GLU A 378 9.66 -1.20 7.15
CA GLU A 378 10.00 -0.19 8.14
C GLU A 378 10.27 1.16 7.47
N PHE A 379 9.83 2.27 8.08
CA PHE A 379 9.96 3.62 7.51
C PHE A 379 10.85 4.48 8.40
N HIS A 380 12.00 4.89 7.87
CA HIS A 380 12.99 5.70 8.58
C HIS A 380 13.40 6.94 7.79
N THR A 381 13.67 8.05 8.48
CA THR A 381 14.33 9.18 7.84
C THR A 381 15.82 8.87 7.72
N PHE A 382 16.39 9.15 6.54
CA PHE A 382 17.81 8.93 6.26
C PHE A 382 18.37 9.98 5.34
N ASP A 383 19.44 10.64 5.79
CA ASP A 383 20.19 11.67 5.06
C ASP A 383 21.54 11.10 4.61
N LEU A 384 21.70 10.89 3.30
CA LEU A 384 22.93 10.36 2.71
C LEU A 384 24.19 11.21 3.01
N GLU A 385 24.01 12.47 3.36
CA GLU A 385 25.11 13.38 3.65
C GLU A 385 25.67 13.21 5.06
N LYS A 386 25.03 12.39 5.91
CA LYS A 386 25.43 12.08 7.29
C LYS A 386 25.77 10.61 7.46
N PRO A 387 26.72 10.27 8.37
CA PRO A 387 27.02 8.88 8.67
C PRO A 387 25.80 8.13 9.20
N GLY A 388 25.64 6.86 8.80
CA GLY A 388 24.50 6.04 9.19
C GLY A 388 24.40 5.79 10.70
N ASN A 389 25.51 5.61 11.38
CA ASN A 389 25.55 5.42 12.84
C ASN A 389 25.13 6.66 13.67
N GLU A 390 25.10 7.83 13.08
CA GLU A 390 24.54 9.05 13.69
C GLU A 390 23.01 9.16 13.49
N GLN A 391 22.43 8.24 12.71
CA GLN A 391 21.03 8.22 12.31
C GLN A 391 20.33 6.90 12.69
N GLU A 392 20.79 6.23 13.75
CA GLU A 392 20.23 4.97 14.27
C GLU A 392 20.35 3.76 13.32
N PHE A 393 21.29 3.78 12.38
CA PHE A 393 21.60 2.64 11.52
C PHE A 393 22.90 1.95 11.93
N ASP A 394 22.85 0.63 12.02
CA ASP A 394 24.04 -0.18 12.29
C ASP A 394 24.91 -0.30 11.03
N LEU A 395 26.20 -0.08 11.17
CA LEU A 395 27.17 -0.27 10.09
C LEU A 395 27.25 -1.76 9.69
N GLY A 396 27.40 -2.03 8.40
CA GLY A 396 27.50 -3.39 7.89
C GLY A 396 26.20 -4.20 7.99
N SER A 397 25.06 -3.54 8.10
CA SER A 397 23.80 -4.18 8.43
C SER A 397 22.95 -4.60 7.23
N PHE A 398 23.20 -4.11 6.01
CA PHE A 398 22.36 -4.38 4.85
C PHE A 398 23.07 -5.26 3.80
N ASP A 399 22.36 -6.25 3.29
CA ASP A 399 22.84 -7.11 2.22
C ASP A 399 22.73 -6.43 0.87
N ILE A 400 21.66 -5.64 0.67
CA ILE A 400 21.39 -4.86 -0.53
C ILE A 400 20.96 -3.45 -0.14
N ILE A 401 21.53 -2.44 -0.80
CA ILE A 401 21.02 -1.07 -0.77
C ILE A 401 20.52 -0.72 -2.16
N LEU A 402 19.30 -0.16 -2.22
CA LEU A 402 18.61 0.23 -3.45
C LEU A 402 18.48 1.73 -3.54
N GLY A 403 18.54 2.28 -4.75
CA GLY A 403 18.28 3.71 -4.98
C GLY A 403 17.82 4.01 -6.41
N THR A 404 16.98 5.02 -6.57
CA THR A 404 16.53 5.48 -7.88
C THR A 404 16.55 7.00 -7.93
N ASN A 405 17.37 7.57 -8.82
CA ASN A 405 17.49 9.01 -9.02
C ASN A 405 17.74 9.81 -7.72
N VAL A 406 18.63 9.32 -6.87
CA VAL A 406 18.87 9.91 -5.55
C VAL A 406 20.32 10.28 -5.29
N ILE A 407 21.29 9.46 -5.76
CA ILE A 407 22.70 9.64 -5.37
C ILE A 407 23.29 10.91 -6.02
N HIS A 408 22.85 11.29 -7.22
CA HIS A 408 23.26 12.54 -7.85
C HIS A 408 22.82 13.80 -7.09
N ALA A 409 21.77 13.70 -6.30
CA ALA A 409 21.13 14.86 -5.63
C ALA A 409 21.87 15.32 -4.35
N VAL A 410 22.95 14.64 -3.95
CA VAL A 410 23.77 15.01 -2.77
C VAL A 410 24.81 16.09 -3.09
N SER A 411 25.32 16.74 -2.03
CA SER A 411 26.35 17.77 -2.16
C SER A 411 27.71 17.19 -2.60
N ASP A 412 28.10 16.01 -2.09
CA ASP A 412 29.33 15.28 -2.49
C ASP A 412 29.04 13.80 -2.65
N VAL A 413 29.16 13.31 -3.88
CA VAL A 413 28.89 11.89 -4.22
C VAL A 413 29.85 10.93 -3.55
N ARG A 414 31.12 11.31 -3.37
CA ARG A 414 32.10 10.44 -2.71
C ARG A 414 31.77 10.24 -1.23
N VAL A 415 31.27 11.26 -0.58
CA VAL A 415 30.84 11.19 0.84
C VAL A 415 29.65 10.26 0.95
N ALA A 416 28.62 10.46 0.15
CA ALA A 416 27.43 9.64 0.15
C ALA A 416 27.72 8.15 -0.14
N LEU A 417 28.59 7.86 -1.13
CA LEU A 417 28.96 6.48 -1.45
C LEU A 417 29.77 5.80 -0.34
N ARG A 418 30.60 6.55 0.42
CA ARG A 418 31.26 5.97 1.61
C ARG A 418 30.24 5.62 2.70
N HIS A 419 29.28 6.50 2.98
CA HIS A 419 28.22 6.21 3.94
C HIS A 419 27.39 5.00 3.52
N ILE A 420 27.06 4.86 2.22
CA ILE A 420 26.39 3.68 1.67
C ILE A 420 27.27 2.44 1.83
N ASN A 421 28.56 2.52 1.52
CA ASN A 421 29.49 1.41 1.66
C ASN A 421 29.61 0.98 3.13
N ASP A 422 29.65 1.92 4.10
CA ASP A 422 29.69 1.63 5.52
C ASP A 422 28.47 0.86 6.01
N LEU A 423 27.28 1.14 5.50
CA LEU A 423 26.03 0.46 5.82
C LEU A 423 25.93 -0.95 5.21
N LEU A 424 26.61 -1.20 4.08
CA LEU A 424 26.61 -2.52 3.46
C LEU A 424 27.39 -3.54 4.28
N ALA A 425 26.82 -4.73 4.43
CA ALA A 425 27.51 -5.91 4.95
C ALA A 425 28.73 -6.25 4.05
N PRO A 426 29.77 -6.93 4.58
CA PRO A 426 30.87 -7.42 3.75
C PRO A 426 30.32 -8.24 2.56
N GLY A 427 30.72 -7.90 1.32
CA GLY A 427 30.18 -8.51 0.11
C GLY A 427 28.75 -8.13 -0.26
N GLY A 428 28.12 -7.23 0.47
CA GLY A 428 26.80 -6.65 0.14
C GLY A 428 26.86 -5.79 -1.13
N SER A 429 25.71 -5.54 -1.74
CA SER A 429 25.62 -4.89 -3.05
C SER A 429 24.77 -3.62 -3.02
N LEU A 430 25.24 -2.59 -3.69
CA LEU A 430 24.47 -1.39 -4.06
C LEU A 430 23.90 -1.60 -5.47
N LEU A 431 22.59 -1.47 -5.62
CA LEU A 431 21.88 -1.54 -6.90
C LEU A 431 21.14 -0.23 -7.10
N PHE A 432 21.45 0.52 -8.12
CA PHE A 432 20.78 1.80 -8.33
C PHE A 432 20.61 2.16 -9.81
N VAL A 433 19.60 2.98 -10.05
CA VAL A 433 19.35 3.61 -11.34
C VAL A 433 19.48 5.11 -11.15
N ASP A 434 20.22 5.74 -12.06
CA ASP A 434 20.39 7.19 -12.00
C ASP A 434 20.34 7.82 -13.38
N VAL A 435 20.04 9.10 -13.45
CA VAL A 435 20.06 9.87 -14.68
C VAL A 435 21.53 10.05 -15.10
N ALA A 436 21.82 9.79 -16.39
CA ALA A 436 23.17 9.82 -16.91
C ALA A 436 23.51 11.14 -17.58
N THR A 437 22.63 11.66 -18.41
CA THR A 437 22.93 12.77 -19.30
C THR A 437 22.00 13.95 -19.03
N PRO A 438 22.56 15.18 -18.93
CA PRO A 438 21.75 16.39 -18.87
C PRO A 438 20.92 16.54 -20.14
N HIS A 439 19.61 16.72 -19.99
CA HIS A 439 18.73 16.99 -21.10
C HIS A 439 17.70 18.06 -20.72
N LEU A 440 17.09 18.67 -21.73
CA LEU A 440 16.23 19.84 -21.56
C LEU A 440 15.08 19.59 -20.60
N TRP A 441 14.45 18.42 -20.66
CA TRP A 441 13.32 18.07 -19.78
C TRP A 441 13.71 18.10 -18.29
N LEU A 442 14.86 17.52 -17.93
CA LEU A 442 15.35 17.54 -16.55
C LEU A 442 15.59 18.97 -16.05
N ASN A 443 16.17 19.80 -16.89
CA ASN A 443 16.45 21.20 -16.56
C ASN A 443 15.15 22.00 -16.46
N ALA A 444 14.13 21.71 -17.29
CA ALA A 444 12.83 22.36 -17.27
C ALA A 444 11.93 21.92 -16.10
N VAL A 445 12.18 20.76 -15.48
CA VAL A 445 11.38 20.24 -14.36
C VAL A 445 12.16 20.35 -13.05
N PHE A 446 13.25 19.60 -12.91
CA PHE A 446 14.04 19.55 -11.67
C PHE A 446 15.12 20.62 -11.58
N GLY A 447 15.70 21.04 -12.71
CA GLY A 447 16.70 22.11 -12.78
C GLY A 447 16.17 23.49 -12.33
N LEU A 448 14.86 23.65 -12.20
CA LEU A 448 14.21 24.82 -11.63
C LEU A 448 14.12 24.80 -10.10
N THR A 449 14.46 23.66 -9.46
CA THR A 449 14.45 23.55 -7.99
C THR A 449 15.76 24.04 -7.38
N SER A 450 15.70 24.71 -6.25
CA SER A 450 16.87 25.23 -5.53
C SER A 450 17.86 24.14 -5.11
N GLY A 451 17.38 22.91 -4.86
CA GLY A 451 18.18 21.76 -4.46
C GLY A 451 19.06 21.16 -5.57
N TRP A 452 18.71 21.34 -6.83
CA TRP A 452 19.37 20.71 -7.98
C TRP A 452 20.84 21.13 -8.14
N TRP A 453 21.17 22.39 -7.82
CA TRP A 453 22.47 22.99 -8.05
C TRP A 453 23.39 23.05 -6.82
N ARG A 454 23.04 22.35 -5.72
CA ARG A 454 23.76 22.42 -4.46
C ARG A 454 25.07 21.60 -4.38
N PHE A 455 25.44 20.87 -5.42
CA PHE A 455 26.65 20.04 -5.42
C PHE A 455 27.93 20.87 -5.28
N THR A 456 28.90 20.34 -4.54
CA THR A 456 30.16 20.99 -4.17
C THR A 456 31.40 20.29 -4.71
N ASP A 457 31.30 19.04 -5.13
CA ASP A 457 32.37 18.19 -5.69
C ASP A 457 32.69 18.52 -7.15
N ARG A 458 33.06 19.79 -7.39
CA ARG A 458 33.25 20.37 -8.73
C ARG A 458 34.39 19.77 -9.55
N ASP A 459 35.32 19.08 -8.92
CA ASP A 459 36.33 18.29 -9.59
C ASP A 459 35.75 17.04 -10.28
N LEU A 460 34.67 16.49 -9.74
CA LEU A 460 33.94 15.36 -10.29
C LEU A 460 32.80 15.83 -11.20
N ARG A 461 32.04 16.85 -10.77
CA ARG A 461 30.84 17.40 -11.42
C ARG A 461 31.03 18.90 -11.72
N PRO A 462 31.79 19.28 -12.76
CA PRO A 462 32.15 20.70 -12.96
C PRO A 462 30.95 21.57 -13.35
N HIS A 463 30.00 21.05 -14.12
CA HIS A 463 28.92 21.84 -14.73
C HIS A 463 27.51 21.41 -14.35
N HIS A 464 27.30 20.13 -14.05
CA HIS A 464 25.99 19.54 -13.86
C HIS A 464 26.01 18.48 -12.73
N PRO A 465 24.91 18.24 -12.00
CA PRO A 465 24.90 17.25 -10.91
C PRO A 465 25.03 15.79 -11.37
N LEU A 466 24.85 15.49 -12.67
CA LEU A 466 24.84 14.12 -13.19
C LEU A 466 26.25 13.63 -13.53
N LEU A 467 26.40 12.31 -13.51
CA LEU A 467 27.62 11.61 -13.84
C LEU A 467 27.36 10.60 -14.98
N GLU A 468 28.27 10.55 -15.95
CA GLU A 468 28.27 9.56 -16.99
C GLU A 468 28.72 8.18 -16.45
N ARG A 469 28.48 7.12 -17.20
CA ARG A 469 28.77 5.72 -16.82
C ARG A 469 30.20 5.50 -16.33
N GLU A 470 31.19 6.01 -17.07
CA GLU A 470 32.61 5.87 -16.75
C GLU A 470 32.99 6.65 -15.46
N GLN A 471 32.36 7.79 -15.25
CA GLN A 471 32.56 8.57 -14.01
C GLN A 471 31.99 7.85 -12.79
N TRP A 472 30.82 7.26 -12.94
CA TRP A 472 30.21 6.42 -11.88
C TRP A 472 31.09 5.22 -11.54
N GLN A 473 31.56 4.45 -12.54
CA GLN A 473 32.45 3.31 -12.31
C GLN A 473 33.75 3.71 -11.58
N LYS A 474 34.32 4.85 -11.96
CA LYS A 474 35.50 5.39 -11.30
C LYS A 474 35.25 5.74 -9.85
N VAL A 475 34.21 6.51 -9.54
CA VAL A 475 33.93 6.98 -8.18
C VAL A 475 33.52 5.83 -7.28
N LEU A 476 32.79 4.82 -7.77
CA LEU A 476 32.49 3.60 -7.03
C LEU A 476 33.78 2.86 -6.62
N SER A 477 34.71 2.69 -7.53
CA SER A 477 36.03 2.08 -7.21
C SER A 477 36.82 2.89 -6.19
N GLU A 478 36.81 4.24 -6.29
CA GLU A 478 37.49 5.14 -5.33
C GLU A 478 36.85 5.10 -3.92
N THR A 479 35.60 4.68 -3.80
CA THR A 479 34.84 4.68 -2.53
C THR A 479 34.68 3.29 -1.90
N GLY A 480 35.47 2.29 -2.37
CA GLY A 480 35.62 0.98 -1.69
C GLY A 480 34.76 -0.13 -2.24
N PHE A 481 34.17 0.04 -3.43
CA PHE A 481 33.51 -1.06 -4.14
C PHE A 481 34.51 -1.83 -5.01
N SER A 482 34.56 -3.16 -4.84
CA SER A 482 35.56 -4.02 -5.50
C SER A 482 35.13 -4.52 -6.89
N GLU A 483 33.84 -4.65 -7.09
CA GLU A 483 33.24 -5.10 -8.34
C GLU A 483 32.14 -4.12 -8.76
N THR A 484 32.08 -3.81 -10.04
CA THR A 484 31.02 -2.98 -10.62
C THR A 484 30.47 -3.62 -11.88
N ALA A 485 29.17 -3.52 -12.09
CA ALA A 485 28.52 -3.92 -13.34
C ALA A 485 27.54 -2.82 -13.76
N SER A 486 27.28 -2.70 -15.04
CA SER A 486 26.33 -1.74 -15.57
C SER A 486 25.37 -2.42 -16.55
N LEU A 487 24.08 -2.10 -16.42
CA LEU A 487 23.06 -2.58 -17.34
C LEU A 487 23.14 -1.81 -18.66
N SER A 488 22.93 -2.50 -19.75
CA SER A 488 22.90 -1.95 -21.11
C SER A 488 21.46 -1.91 -21.62
N GLY A 489 20.79 -0.80 -21.44
CA GLY A 489 19.45 -0.53 -21.95
C GLY A 489 19.42 0.88 -22.50
N LEU A 490 19.57 1.04 -23.81
CA LEU A 490 19.68 2.34 -24.44
C LEU A 490 18.30 2.89 -24.77
N ILE A 491 17.74 3.73 -23.90
CA ILE A 491 16.77 4.77 -24.30
C ILE A 491 17.60 6.06 -24.40
N ARG A 492 17.67 6.65 -25.60
CA ARG A 492 18.47 7.84 -25.84
C ARG A 492 17.59 9.08 -25.86
N SER A 493 17.98 10.10 -25.11
CA SER A 493 17.45 11.45 -25.21
C SER A 493 18.56 12.40 -25.62
N GLN A 494 18.32 13.24 -26.62
CA GLN A 494 19.27 14.21 -27.15
C GLN A 494 20.68 13.63 -27.46
N GLY A 495 20.71 12.35 -27.87
CA GLY A 495 21.95 11.67 -28.27
C GLY A 495 22.74 10.98 -27.14
N GLY A 496 22.31 11.10 -25.88
CA GLY A 496 22.91 10.43 -24.71
C GLY A 496 22.00 9.39 -24.07
N GLU A 497 22.55 8.62 -23.14
CA GLU A 497 21.77 7.68 -22.32
C GLU A 497 20.90 8.49 -21.32
N SER A 498 19.59 8.26 -21.31
CA SER A 498 18.69 8.95 -20.35
C SER A 498 18.90 8.47 -18.92
N LEU A 499 18.93 7.16 -18.71
CA LEU A 499 19.14 6.48 -17.44
C LEU A 499 20.23 5.42 -17.57
N ILE A 500 20.94 5.17 -16.48
CA ILE A 500 21.88 4.08 -16.33
C ILE A 500 21.53 3.24 -15.10
N GLY A 501 21.57 1.93 -15.23
CA GLY A 501 21.51 1.00 -14.11
C GLY A 501 22.91 0.57 -13.72
N LEU A 502 23.25 0.68 -12.46
CA LEU A 502 24.56 0.36 -11.92
C LEU A 502 24.44 -0.58 -10.73
N MET A 503 25.37 -1.49 -10.64
CA MET A 503 25.52 -2.43 -9.54
C MET A 503 26.95 -2.38 -9.04
N ALA A 504 27.12 -2.34 -7.75
CA ALA A 504 28.45 -2.30 -7.13
C ALA A 504 28.48 -3.18 -5.88
N ARG A 505 29.58 -3.93 -5.69
CA ARG A 505 29.73 -4.83 -4.56
C ARG A 505 30.80 -4.32 -3.62
N LYS A 506 30.49 -4.27 -2.31
CA LYS A 506 31.47 -3.97 -1.26
C LYS A 506 32.55 -5.04 -1.23
N SER A 507 33.80 -4.61 -1.06
CA SER A 507 34.92 -5.53 -0.91
C SER A 507 34.65 -6.57 0.16
N TRP A 508 34.94 -7.84 -0.16
CA TRP A 508 35.01 -8.90 0.83
C TRP A 508 36.35 -8.76 1.57
N SER A 509 36.28 -8.41 2.85
CA SER A 509 37.34 -8.72 3.79
C SER A 509 36.81 -9.84 4.67
N GLU A 510 37.50 -10.98 4.77
CA GLU A 510 37.21 -11.90 5.86
C GLU A 510 37.17 -11.07 7.14
N PRO A 511 36.11 -11.17 7.96
CA PRO A 511 36.12 -10.56 9.28
C PRO A 511 37.42 -11.07 9.92
N ILE A 512 38.31 -10.16 10.26
CA ILE A 512 39.37 -10.51 11.24
C ILE A 512 38.57 -11.10 12.35
N ALA A 513 38.78 -12.43 12.66
CA ALA A 513 38.12 -13.09 13.75
C ALA A 513 38.41 -12.24 14.98
N THR A 514 37.57 -11.27 15.25
CA THR A 514 37.52 -10.64 16.55
C THR A 514 37.23 -11.80 17.45
N ALA A 515 38.11 -12.03 18.41
CA ALA A 515 37.91 -12.99 19.49
C ALA A 515 36.43 -12.86 19.90
N PRO A 516 35.70 -13.98 20.12
CA PRO A 516 34.30 -13.95 20.45
C PRO A 516 34.12 -12.77 21.41
N ALA A 517 33.23 -11.83 21.05
CA ALA A 517 32.96 -10.68 21.90
C ALA A 517 32.74 -11.27 23.28
N ILE A 518 33.52 -10.82 24.27
CA ILE A 518 33.31 -11.20 25.64
C ILE A 518 31.87 -10.81 25.90
N VAL A 519 30.98 -11.81 25.89
CA VAL A 519 29.59 -11.61 26.22
C VAL A 519 29.60 -11.07 27.63
N GLU A 520 29.24 -9.80 27.81
CA GLU A 520 29.17 -9.21 29.15
C GLU A 520 28.23 -10.11 29.97
N ALA A 521 28.68 -10.41 31.20
CA ALA A 521 27.89 -11.24 32.09
C ALA A 521 26.51 -10.60 32.28
N PRO A 522 25.42 -11.41 32.36
CA PRO A 522 24.07 -10.87 32.57
C PRO A 522 24.04 -9.89 33.75
N ALA A 523 23.24 -8.84 33.64
CA ALA A 523 23.10 -7.82 34.69
C ALA A 523 22.54 -8.42 36.00
N GLU A 524 21.69 -9.45 35.90
CA GLU A 524 21.11 -10.18 37.02
C GLU A 524 22.12 -11.16 37.61
N LYS A 525 22.35 -11.02 38.88
CA LYS A 525 23.39 -11.82 39.60
C LYS A 525 22.95 -13.20 40.06
N SER A 526 21.64 -13.41 40.22
CA SER A 526 21.09 -14.67 40.75
C SER A 526 19.92 -15.18 39.91
N TRP A 527 20.06 -16.39 39.37
CA TRP A 527 19.07 -17.03 38.49
C TRP A 527 18.59 -18.35 39.10
N LEU A 528 17.33 -18.72 38.82
CA LEU A 528 16.74 -20.01 39.09
C LEU A 528 16.20 -20.64 37.81
N VAL A 529 16.78 -21.79 37.42
CA VAL A 529 16.41 -22.52 36.19
C VAL A 529 15.59 -23.74 36.57
N PHE A 530 14.39 -23.87 36.07
CA PHE A 530 13.55 -25.06 36.17
C PHE A 530 13.86 -25.98 34.99
N ALA A 531 14.74 -26.94 35.21
CA ALA A 531 15.32 -27.79 34.20
C ALA A 531 14.34 -28.85 33.69
N ASP A 532 14.24 -28.93 32.35
CA ASP A 532 13.51 -29.95 31.61
C ASP A 532 14.22 -31.31 31.62
N SER A 533 13.52 -32.37 31.23
CA SER A 533 14.04 -33.73 31.17
C SER A 533 15.03 -33.98 30.03
N SER A 534 15.07 -33.16 29.01
CA SER A 534 15.96 -33.29 27.84
C SER A 534 17.39 -32.81 28.10
N GLY A 535 17.61 -32.06 29.19
CA GLY A 535 18.91 -31.56 29.59
C GLY A 535 19.25 -30.17 29.10
N LEU A 536 18.34 -29.46 28.43
CA LEU A 536 18.56 -28.10 27.97
C LEU A 536 18.78 -27.14 29.14
N GLY A 537 17.96 -27.24 30.21
CA GLY A 537 18.11 -26.45 31.42
C GLY A 537 19.42 -26.72 32.18
N GLU A 538 19.92 -27.96 32.20
CA GLU A 538 21.21 -28.33 32.80
C GLU A 538 22.39 -27.66 32.07
N ASN A 539 22.36 -27.69 30.73
CA ASN A 539 23.36 -27.05 29.89
C ASN A 539 23.36 -25.54 30.09
N LEU A 540 22.17 -24.93 30.14
CA LEU A 540 22.02 -23.52 30.41
C LEU A 540 22.55 -23.09 31.77
N ALA A 541 22.22 -23.85 32.85
CA ALA A 541 22.70 -23.59 34.19
C ALA A 541 24.24 -23.70 34.28
N THR A 542 24.83 -24.65 33.55
CA THR A 542 26.28 -24.81 33.47
C THR A 542 26.93 -23.58 32.79
N GLN A 543 26.38 -23.09 31.68
CA GLN A 543 26.87 -21.91 30.97
C GLN A 543 26.76 -20.63 31.83
N LEU A 544 25.63 -20.43 32.53
CA LEU A 544 25.44 -19.32 33.46
C LEU A 544 26.48 -19.30 34.56
N ARG A 545 26.74 -20.46 35.18
CA ARG A 545 27.80 -20.61 36.23
C ARG A 545 29.18 -20.28 35.67
N LEU A 546 29.50 -20.75 34.47
CA LEU A 546 30.77 -20.44 33.78
C LEU A 546 30.93 -18.96 33.48
N SER A 547 29.81 -18.24 33.26
CA SER A 547 29.77 -16.77 33.03
C SER A 547 29.81 -15.98 34.34
N GLY A 548 29.96 -16.64 35.53
CA GLY A 548 30.04 -15.97 36.82
C GLY A 548 28.70 -15.62 37.47
N VAL A 549 27.58 -16.06 36.89
CA VAL A 549 26.24 -15.87 37.45
C VAL A 549 25.94 -16.95 38.45
N ARG A 550 25.43 -16.61 39.65
CA ARG A 550 24.92 -17.59 40.56
C ARG A 550 23.64 -18.22 40.01
N CYS A 551 23.72 -19.47 39.58
CA CYS A 551 22.61 -20.18 38.99
C CYS A 551 22.22 -21.38 39.85
N ARG A 552 21.00 -21.36 40.38
CA ARG A 552 20.34 -22.48 41.04
C ARG A 552 19.49 -23.26 40.06
N ILE A 553 19.32 -24.55 40.29
CA ILE A 553 18.56 -25.42 39.40
C ILE A 553 17.47 -26.19 40.21
N ALA A 554 16.29 -26.21 39.67
CA ALA A 554 15.15 -26.94 40.23
C ALA A 554 14.68 -28.02 39.24
N ARG A 555 14.53 -29.26 39.76
CA ARG A 555 14.08 -30.44 38.98
C ARG A 555 12.76 -30.95 39.51
N ARG A 556 11.97 -31.59 38.68
CA ARG A 556 10.82 -32.36 39.15
C ARG A 556 11.29 -33.55 39.98
N GLY A 557 10.63 -33.81 41.12
CA GLY A 557 10.96 -34.90 42.00
C GLY A 557 9.80 -35.32 42.90
N PRO A 558 9.92 -36.39 43.64
CA PRO A 558 8.85 -36.96 44.47
C PRO A 558 8.56 -36.13 45.75
N ALA A 559 9.45 -35.21 46.12
CA ALA A 559 9.33 -34.35 47.29
C ALA A 559 10.30 -33.16 47.17
N PHE A 560 10.03 -32.09 47.93
CA PHE A 560 11.03 -31.04 48.10
C PHE A 560 12.28 -31.57 48.81
N ALA A 561 13.44 -31.34 48.21
CA ALA A 561 14.74 -31.59 48.81
C ALA A 561 15.77 -30.58 48.27
N SER A 562 16.64 -30.09 49.17
CA SER A 562 17.84 -29.36 48.81
C SER A 562 18.97 -30.37 48.59
N LEU A 563 19.64 -30.28 47.46
CA LEU A 563 20.73 -31.12 47.01
C LEU A 563 22.06 -30.34 47.07
N GLU A 564 23.18 -31.00 46.79
CA GLU A 564 24.48 -30.34 46.62
C GLU A 564 24.45 -29.43 45.35
N ASP A 565 25.39 -28.49 45.25
CA ASP A 565 25.60 -27.59 44.09
C ASP A 565 24.42 -26.68 43.76
N ASP A 566 23.79 -26.08 44.77
CA ASP A 566 22.64 -25.17 44.56
C ASP A 566 21.49 -25.81 43.72
N ALA A 567 21.24 -27.08 43.90
CA ALA A 567 20.21 -27.84 43.21
C ALA A 567 19.07 -28.24 44.18
N PHE A 568 17.85 -28.31 43.60
CA PHE A 568 16.62 -28.65 44.33
C PHE A 568 15.78 -29.66 43.55
N THR A 569 14.99 -30.45 44.29
CA THR A 569 13.85 -31.19 43.70
C THR A 569 12.57 -30.76 44.38
N LEU A 570 11.45 -30.81 43.63
CA LEU A 570 10.12 -30.50 44.16
C LEU A 570 9.02 -31.16 43.31
N ARG A 571 7.85 -31.31 43.93
CA ARG A 571 6.61 -31.75 43.23
C ARG A 571 5.97 -30.57 42.54
N ALA A 572 5.65 -30.72 41.26
CA ALA A 572 5.02 -29.65 40.44
C ALA A 572 3.65 -29.22 41.01
N GLU A 573 2.88 -30.20 41.49
CA GLU A 573 1.51 -30.05 41.99
C GLU A 573 1.40 -29.60 43.46
N ALA A 574 2.52 -29.48 44.20
CA ALA A 574 2.50 -29.23 45.64
C ALA A 574 2.83 -27.76 45.99
N PRO A 575 1.85 -26.85 46.26
CA PRO A 575 2.11 -25.42 46.52
C PRO A 575 3.11 -25.12 47.64
N GLU A 576 3.20 -26.01 48.64
CA GLU A 576 4.12 -25.82 49.77
C GLU A 576 5.58 -26.06 49.40
N ASP A 577 5.85 -26.97 48.43
CA ASP A 577 7.21 -27.24 47.95
C ASP A 577 7.78 -25.98 47.27
N TRP A 578 6.95 -25.22 46.54
CA TRP A 578 7.33 -23.95 45.89
C TRP A 578 7.70 -22.86 46.88
N LYS A 579 6.99 -22.76 48.00
CA LYS A 579 7.32 -21.82 49.07
C LYS A 579 8.65 -22.21 49.74
N GLN A 580 8.85 -23.52 50.03
CA GLN A 580 10.08 -24.02 50.58
C GLN A 580 11.28 -23.76 49.64
N LEU A 581 11.11 -23.91 48.33
CA LEU A 581 12.13 -23.58 47.32
C LEU A 581 12.55 -22.09 47.43
N LEU A 582 11.60 -21.18 47.41
CA LEU A 582 11.89 -19.75 47.46
C LEU A 582 12.49 -19.33 48.81
N GLN A 583 12.06 -19.95 49.92
CA GLN A 583 12.63 -19.74 51.25
C GLN A 583 14.07 -20.25 51.32
N ALA A 584 14.36 -21.39 50.69
CA ALA A 584 15.74 -21.93 50.62
C ALA A 584 16.67 -21.07 49.76
N CYS A 585 16.12 -20.22 48.88
CA CYS A 585 16.86 -19.26 48.08
C CYS A 585 16.99 -17.87 48.77
N ALA A 586 16.54 -17.68 50.00
CA ALA A 586 16.44 -16.36 50.66
C ALA A 586 17.79 -15.69 50.95
N ASP A 587 18.88 -16.42 50.97
CA ASP A 587 20.24 -15.88 51.13
C ASP A 587 20.65 -14.94 50.00
N GLU A 588 20.22 -15.22 48.78
CA GLU A 588 20.32 -14.38 47.57
C GLU A 588 19.17 -14.72 46.70
N ALA A 589 18.06 -13.95 46.81
CA ALA A 589 16.83 -14.21 46.09
C ALA A 589 17.07 -14.17 44.58
N PRO A 590 16.48 -15.10 43.77
CA PRO A 590 16.62 -15.08 42.33
C PRO A 590 15.96 -13.82 41.75
N GLU A 591 16.69 -13.12 40.89
CA GLU A 591 16.20 -11.96 40.14
C GLU A 591 15.57 -12.40 38.81
N ARG A 592 15.98 -13.59 38.32
CA ARG A 592 15.49 -14.12 37.04
C ARG A 592 15.17 -15.62 37.15
N PHE A 593 14.02 -15.97 36.57
CA PHE A 593 13.46 -17.32 36.52
C PHE A 593 13.40 -17.78 35.07
N VAL A 594 13.99 -18.96 34.78
CA VAL A 594 13.90 -19.57 33.44
C VAL A 594 13.12 -20.88 33.56
N PHE A 595 11.92 -20.92 32.97
CA PHE A 595 11.00 -22.02 33.15
C PHE A 595 10.98 -22.91 31.89
N LEU A 596 11.56 -24.12 31.97
CA LEU A 596 11.65 -25.09 30.89
C LEU A 596 10.73 -26.31 31.08
N TRP A 597 10.01 -26.41 32.20
CA TRP A 597 9.15 -27.58 32.45
C TRP A 597 8.00 -27.72 31.45
N SER A 598 7.65 -26.71 30.74
CA SER A 598 6.68 -26.78 29.63
C SER A 598 7.17 -27.71 28.52
N LEU A 599 8.49 -27.84 28.31
CA LEU A 599 9.07 -28.70 27.27
C LEU A 599 8.81 -30.21 27.50
N ASP A 600 8.53 -30.60 28.74
CA ASP A 600 8.23 -31.98 29.09
C ASP A 600 6.76 -32.39 28.78
N GLU A 601 5.91 -31.42 28.39
CA GLU A 601 4.52 -31.66 28.08
C GLU A 601 4.34 -32.03 26.60
N THR A 602 4.01 -33.30 26.35
CA THR A 602 3.88 -33.85 24.99
C THR A 602 2.48 -34.31 24.66
N ASP A 603 1.62 -34.56 25.66
CA ASP A 603 0.23 -35.03 25.47
C ASP A 603 -0.80 -33.97 25.88
N PRO A 604 -1.61 -33.46 24.95
CA PRO A 604 -2.67 -32.46 25.25
C PRO A 604 -3.80 -33.00 26.15
N GLY A 605 -3.91 -34.31 26.29
CA GLY A 605 -4.89 -34.97 27.17
C GLY A 605 -4.40 -35.30 28.56
N ALA A 606 -3.11 -35.12 28.84
CA ALA A 606 -2.51 -35.34 30.17
C ALA A 606 -2.77 -34.14 31.12
N GLU A 607 -2.47 -34.33 32.40
CA GLU A 607 -2.49 -33.23 33.36
C GLU A 607 -1.51 -32.14 32.92
N MET A 608 -1.94 -30.87 32.98
CA MET A 608 -1.16 -29.68 32.54
C MET A 608 -0.10 -29.33 33.60
N LEU A 609 0.77 -30.28 33.96
CA LEU A 609 1.73 -30.16 35.07
C LEU A 609 2.68 -28.98 34.90
N GLY A 610 3.10 -28.62 33.70
CA GLY A 610 3.96 -27.46 33.45
C GLY A 610 3.20 -26.13 33.63
N THR A 611 1.96 -26.05 33.15
CA THR A 611 1.12 -24.89 33.37
C THR A 611 0.74 -24.72 34.84
N ASP A 612 0.37 -25.80 35.55
CA ASP A 612 0.05 -25.77 36.97
C ASP A 612 1.28 -25.41 37.80
N ALA A 613 2.47 -25.95 37.45
CA ALA A 613 3.74 -25.59 38.07
C ALA A 613 4.05 -24.10 37.91
N LEU A 614 3.86 -23.50 36.72
CA LEU A 614 4.06 -22.10 36.49
C LEU A 614 3.08 -21.23 37.30
N PHE A 615 1.82 -21.69 37.46
CA PHE A 615 0.84 -21.06 38.33
C PHE A 615 1.24 -21.07 39.80
N HIS A 616 1.69 -22.23 40.31
CA HIS A 616 2.13 -22.34 41.70
C HIS A 616 3.42 -21.56 41.98
N LEU A 617 4.37 -21.51 41.04
CA LEU A 617 5.55 -20.64 41.10
C LEU A 617 5.12 -19.17 41.28
N THR A 618 4.21 -18.70 40.44
CA THR A 618 3.73 -17.31 40.49
C THR A 618 3.07 -16.99 41.83
N GLN A 619 2.20 -17.87 42.31
CA GLN A 619 1.57 -17.71 43.63
C GLN A 619 2.61 -17.70 44.78
N ALA A 620 3.62 -18.57 44.73
CA ALA A 620 4.66 -18.62 45.75
C ALA A 620 5.52 -17.34 45.74
N ILE A 621 5.86 -16.80 44.56
CA ILE A 621 6.61 -15.54 44.41
C ILE A 621 5.81 -14.38 45.03
N GLU A 622 4.52 -14.29 44.73
CA GLU A 622 3.64 -13.23 45.25
C GLU A 622 3.53 -13.27 46.79
N ILE A 623 3.59 -14.44 47.36
CA ILE A 623 3.56 -14.61 48.83
C ILE A 623 4.92 -14.27 49.46
N ILE A 624 6.02 -14.70 48.87
CA ILE A 624 7.36 -14.60 49.47
C ILE A 624 8.07 -13.30 49.09
N HIS A 625 7.87 -12.81 47.86
CA HIS A 625 8.54 -11.64 47.27
C HIS A 625 7.58 -10.63 46.60
N PRO A 626 6.53 -10.13 47.28
CA PRO A 626 5.43 -9.39 46.65
C PRO A 626 5.81 -8.05 46.00
N ALA A 627 6.98 -7.51 46.29
CA ALA A 627 7.43 -6.21 45.76
C ALA A 627 8.71 -6.31 44.92
N ALA A 628 9.23 -7.52 44.68
CA ALA A 628 10.45 -7.71 43.91
C ALA A 628 10.16 -7.56 42.42
N LYS A 629 11.02 -6.82 41.70
CA LYS A 629 10.99 -6.79 40.24
C LYS A 629 11.73 -7.99 39.72
N LEU A 630 11.09 -8.85 38.97
CA LEU A 630 11.57 -10.16 38.57
C LEU A 630 11.43 -10.37 37.06
N HIS A 631 12.36 -11.11 36.48
CA HIS A 631 12.30 -11.59 35.10
C HIS A 631 11.81 -13.05 35.06
N LEU A 632 10.85 -13.37 34.21
CA LEU A 632 10.32 -14.71 34.02
C LEU A 632 10.35 -15.07 32.54
N ASP A 633 11.27 -15.95 32.15
CA ASP A 633 11.36 -16.49 30.80
C ASP A 633 10.69 -17.88 30.77
N VAL A 634 9.68 -18.04 29.92
CA VAL A 634 8.95 -19.30 29.72
C VAL A 634 9.36 -19.89 28.37
N ILE A 635 9.96 -21.09 28.42
CA ILE A 635 10.44 -21.74 27.20
C ILE A 635 9.44 -22.82 26.79
N THR A 636 9.02 -22.75 25.50
CA THR A 636 8.12 -23.72 24.88
C THR A 636 8.71 -24.22 23.56
N ARG A 637 8.06 -25.22 22.96
CA ARG A 637 8.45 -25.79 21.67
C ARG A 637 7.23 -25.97 20.77
N GLY A 638 7.20 -25.23 19.65
CA GLY A 638 6.10 -25.31 18.70
C GLY A 638 4.72 -24.93 19.28
N ALA A 639 4.69 -24.12 20.35
CA ALA A 639 3.44 -23.70 21.00
C ALA A 639 2.77 -22.52 20.29
N GLN A 640 3.46 -21.89 19.34
CA GLN A 640 3.00 -20.72 18.61
C GLN A 640 2.88 -21.02 17.11
N ALA A 641 1.83 -20.52 16.45
CA ALA A 641 1.70 -20.56 15.00
C ALA A 641 2.55 -19.45 14.38
N VAL A 642 3.62 -19.80 13.67
CA VAL A 642 4.53 -18.85 13.02
C VAL A 642 4.62 -19.16 11.54
N GLY A 643 4.28 -18.18 10.69
CA GLY A 643 4.32 -18.37 9.25
C GLY A 643 3.37 -19.47 8.75
N ARG A 644 3.90 -20.38 7.92
CA ARG A 644 3.17 -21.54 7.37
C ARG A 644 3.18 -22.77 8.26
N ASP A 645 3.73 -22.66 9.45
CA ASP A 645 3.78 -23.80 10.37
C ASP A 645 2.38 -24.13 10.90
N HIS A 646 1.82 -25.24 10.48
CA HIS A 646 0.49 -25.72 10.87
C HIS A 646 0.50 -26.70 12.02
N SER A 647 1.69 -27.08 12.48
CA SER A 647 1.89 -28.02 13.56
C SER A 647 2.10 -27.28 14.86
N ILE A 648 1.10 -27.22 15.72
CA ILE A 648 1.15 -26.55 17.02
C ILE A 648 1.11 -27.58 18.15
N SER A 649 2.03 -27.44 19.13
CA SER A 649 1.99 -28.21 20.38
C SER A 649 0.86 -27.69 21.29
N LEU A 650 -0.29 -28.35 21.24
CA LEU A 650 -1.42 -28.02 22.11
C LEU A 650 -1.14 -28.28 23.60
N ALA A 651 -0.22 -29.16 23.92
CA ALA A 651 0.16 -29.46 25.32
C ALA A 651 0.86 -28.25 25.98
N GLN A 652 1.67 -27.51 25.23
CA GLN A 652 2.49 -26.40 25.74
C GLN A 652 1.84 -25.02 25.60
N ALA A 653 0.84 -24.88 24.73
CA ALA A 653 0.15 -23.62 24.47
C ALA A 653 -0.49 -22.97 25.72
N PRO A 654 -1.04 -23.72 26.71
CA PRO A 654 -1.57 -23.16 27.95
C PRO A 654 -0.52 -22.37 28.77
N SER A 655 0.74 -22.80 28.78
CA SER A 655 1.83 -22.09 29.48
C SER A 655 2.09 -20.70 28.88
N VAL A 656 1.98 -20.55 27.56
CA VAL A 656 2.06 -19.25 26.88
C VAL A 656 0.87 -18.36 27.28
N GLY A 657 -0.33 -18.95 27.34
CA GLY A 657 -1.53 -18.24 27.79
C GLY A 657 -1.41 -17.71 29.22
N LEU A 658 -0.93 -18.57 30.14
CA LEU A 658 -0.72 -18.20 31.54
C LEU A 658 0.38 -17.14 31.69
N MET A 659 1.47 -17.23 30.95
CA MET A 659 2.53 -16.22 30.96
C MET A 659 2.00 -14.83 30.58
N ARG A 660 1.11 -14.74 29.56
CA ARG A 660 0.45 -13.49 29.17
C ARG A 660 -0.43 -12.94 30.28
N VAL A 661 -1.14 -13.80 30.98
CA VAL A 661 -1.96 -13.40 32.16
C VAL A 661 -1.08 -12.85 33.28
N ILE A 662 0.01 -13.54 33.61
CA ILE A 662 1.00 -13.10 34.62
C ILE A 662 1.54 -11.71 34.26
N ALA A 663 1.95 -11.51 32.98
CA ALA A 663 2.48 -10.24 32.51
C ALA A 663 1.48 -9.08 32.59
N ASN A 664 0.17 -9.38 32.47
CA ASN A 664 -0.88 -8.37 32.51
C ASN A 664 -1.38 -8.07 33.95
N GLU A 665 -1.37 -9.05 34.84
CA GLU A 665 -1.90 -8.90 36.20
C GLU A 665 -0.85 -8.47 37.23
N HIS A 666 0.43 -8.77 36.98
CA HIS A 666 1.52 -8.53 37.89
C HIS A 666 2.56 -7.54 37.30
N ASN A 667 2.47 -6.27 37.70
CA ASN A 667 3.36 -5.21 37.21
C ASN A 667 4.84 -5.34 37.65
N ASN A 668 5.13 -6.22 38.56
CA ASN A 668 6.46 -6.53 39.08
C ASN A 668 7.18 -7.65 38.27
N PHE A 669 6.46 -8.34 37.37
CA PHE A 669 7.04 -9.33 36.45
C PHE A 669 7.32 -8.76 35.08
N THR A 670 8.55 -8.96 34.61
CA THR A 670 8.90 -8.84 33.19
C THR A 670 8.88 -10.24 32.59
N CYS A 671 7.78 -10.58 31.89
CA CYS A 671 7.64 -11.92 31.31
C CYS A 671 8.09 -11.93 29.85
N ARG A 672 8.83 -12.98 29.45
CA ARG A 672 9.15 -13.31 28.07
C ARG A 672 8.79 -14.75 27.75
N GLY A 673 8.24 -14.99 26.57
CA GLY A 673 8.01 -16.33 26.02
C GLY A 673 8.97 -16.60 24.87
N ILE A 674 9.70 -17.73 24.92
CA ILE A 674 10.61 -18.16 23.87
C ILE A 674 10.14 -19.53 23.37
N ASP A 675 9.66 -19.56 22.12
CA ASP A 675 9.12 -20.77 21.48
C ASP A 675 10.14 -21.35 20.50
N LEU A 676 10.67 -22.52 20.83
CA LEU A 676 11.67 -23.23 20.04
C LEU A 676 11.06 -23.90 18.80
N PRO A 677 11.88 -24.30 17.81
CA PRO A 677 11.43 -25.09 16.67
C PRO A 677 10.72 -26.36 17.11
N THR A 678 9.76 -26.84 16.32
CA THR A 678 8.95 -28.03 16.63
C THR A 678 9.81 -29.28 16.85
N GLU A 679 10.90 -29.43 16.11
CA GLU A 679 11.87 -30.51 16.26
C GLU A 679 13.06 -30.06 17.12
N ALA A 680 13.45 -30.87 18.09
CA ALA A 680 14.62 -30.60 18.93
C ALA A 680 15.92 -30.69 18.11
N SER A 681 16.82 -29.76 18.31
CA SER A 681 18.11 -29.72 17.62
C SER A 681 19.29 -29.43 18.54
N ALA A 682 20.49 -29.69 18.05
CA ALA A 682 21.72 -29.36 18.79
C ALA A 682 21.93 -27.84 18.95
N THR A 683 21.21 -27.01 18.16
CA THR A 683 21.30 -25.55 18.22
C THR A 683 20.40 -24.93 19.27
N ASP A 684 19.43 -25.66 19.83
CA ASP A 684 18.43 -25.14 20.79
C ASP A 684 19.09 -24.42 21.99
N ASN A 685 20.17 -25.00 22.53
CA ASN A 685 20.89 -24.37 23.62
C ASN A 685 21.49 -23.01 23.25
N ALA A 686 22.04 -22.90 22.05
CA ALA A 686 22.63 -21.66 21.57
C ALA A 686 21.52 -20.60 21.28
N LEU A 687 20.36 -21.03 20.76
CA LEU A 687 19.23 -20.16 20.55
C LEU A 687 18.71 -19.57 21.86
N VAL A 688 18.45 -20.41 22.86
CA VAL A 688 17.99 -19.98 24.20
C VAL A 688 19.03 -19.09 24.87
N TRP A 689 20.31 -19.50 24.87
CA TRP A 689 21.40 -18.74 25.47
C TRP A 689 21.49 -17.33 24.88
N ASN A 690 21.58 -17.23 23.57
CA ASN A 690 21.70 -15.95 22.89
C ASN A 690 20.47 -15.06 23.13
N GLU A 691 19.27 -15.64 23.16
CA GLU A 691 18.04 -14.89 23.41
C GLU A 691 17.94 -14.38 24.85
N LEU A 692 18.35 -15.18 25.83
CA LEU A 692 18.33 -14.76 27.23
C LEU A 692 19.27 -13.58 27.53
N LEU A 693 20.31 -13.41 26.73
CA LEU A 693 21.27 -12.30 26.84
C LEU A 693 20.87 -11.05 26.08
N GLN A 694 19.75 -11.09 25.33
CA GLN A 694 19.25 -9.89 24.62
C GLN A 694 18.55 -8.94 25.58
N GLU A 695 18.84 -7.64 25.41
CA GLU A 695 18.24 -6.55 26.19
C GLU A 695 17.15 -5.82 25.38
N ASP A 696 16.61 -6.44 24.31
CA ASP A 696 15.54 -5.82 23.56
C ASP A 696 14.18 -5.84 24.33
N ALA A 697 13.22 -5.03 23.88
CA ALA A 697 11.90 -4.93 24.52
C ALA A 697 10.92 -6.05 24.10
N GLU A 698 11.40 -7.06 23.36
CA GLU A 698 10.54 -8.11 22.82
C GLU A 698 10.11 -9.09 23.92
N ARG A 699 8.82 -9.39 23.92
CA ARG A 699 8.22 -10.25 24.97
C ARG A 699 7.80 -11.63 24.49
N GLU A 700 7.50 -11.78 23.22
CA GLU A 700 7.11 -13.06 22.63
C GLU A 700 7.97 -13.32 21.39
N ILE A 701 8.83 -14.30 21.51
CA ILE A 701 9.82 -14.69 20.51
C ILE A 701 9.56 -16.12 20.09
N ALA A 702 9.71 -16.42 18.82
CA ALA A 702 9.65 -17.79 18.31
C ALA A 702 10.79 -18.04 17.32
N PHE A 703 11.39 -19.22 17.41
CA PHE A 703 12.39 -19.69 16.47
C PHE A 703 11.79 -20.72 15.50
N ARG A 704 12.09 -20.58 14.21
CA ARG A 704 11.81 -21.60 13.19
C ARG A 704 13.09 -21.83 12.39
N GLY A 705 13.69 -23.04 12.60
CA GLY A 705 15.13 -23.21 12.32
C GLY A 705 15.95 -22.24 13.19
N GLU A 706 16.86 -21.51 12.57
CA GLU A 706 17.66 -20.46 13.25
C GLU A 706 17.02 -19.05 13.12
N ALA A 707 15.95 -18.93 12.37
CA ALA A 707 15.27 -17.65 12.17
C ALA A 707 14.46 -17.25 13.42
N ARG A 708 14.69 -16.02 13.91
CA ARG A 708 14.01 -15.43 15.05
C ARG A 708 12.82 -14.61 14.60
N TYR A 709 11.66 -14.87 15.17
CA TYR A 709 10.41 -14.13 14.91
C TYR A 709 9.94 -13.48 16.21
N VAL A 710 9.39 -12.28 16.10
CA VAL A 710 8.75 -11.54 17.18
C VAL A 710 7.29 -11.30 16.89
N ARG A 711 6.45 -11.33 17.92
CA ARG A 711 5.01 -11.19 17.77
C ARG A 711 4.60 -9.75 17.60
N ARG A 712 3.72 -9.48 16.63
CA ARG A 712 3.13 -8.16 16.36
C ARG A 712 1.61 -8.23 16.31
N ILE A 713 0.98 -7.13 16.68
CA ILE A 713 -0.45 -6.90 16.43
C ILE A 713 -0.54 -5.98 15.24
N THR A 714 -0.93 -6.55 14.10
CA THR A 714 -1.03 -5.84 12.83
C THR A 714 -2.49 -5.53 12.52
N ARG A 715 -2.73 -4.33 12.02
CA ARG A 715 -4.07 -3.90 11.64
C ARG A 715 -4.47 -4.54 10.32
N GLY A 716 -5.73 -4.99 10.22
CA GLY A 716 -6.28 -5.67 9.05
C GLY A 716 -6.55 -7.15 9.29
N LEU A 717 -7.05 -7.85 8.28
CA LEU A 717 -7.20 -9.30 8.30
C LEU A 717 -5.86 -9.96 7.92
N GLU A 718 -5.60 -11.12 8.52
CA GLU A 718 -4.44 -11.93 8.13
C GLU A 718 -4.50 -12.23 6.63
N PRO A 719 -3.45 -11.93 5.86
CA PRO A 719 -3.39 -12.28 4.44
C PRO A 719 -3.43 -13.81 4.30
N ARG A 720 -4.52 -14.33 3.78
CA ARG A 720 -4.60 -15.76 3.45
C ARG A 720 -4.03 -15.95 2.06
N GLU A 721 -2.86 -16.55 1.96
CA GLU A 721 -2.34 -17.03 0.69
C GLU A 721 -3.29 -18.09 0.11
N GLN A 722 -3.75 -17.84 -1.09
CA GLN A 722 -4.54 -18.79 -1.84
C GLN A 722 -3.61 -19.49 -2.86
N VAL A 723 -3.33 -20.77 -2.65
CA VAL A 723 -2.68 -21.58 -3.69
C VAL A 723 -3.70 -21.79 -4.79
N LEU A 724 -3.47 -21.14 -5.95
CA LEU A 724 -4.35 -21.22 -7.10
C LEU A 724 -3.83 -22.28 -8.07
N ASP A 725 -4.67 -23.24 -8.43
CA ASP A 725 -4.42 -24.11 -9.57
C ASP A 725 -4.73 -23.35 -10.87
N ARG A 726 -3.69 -22.96 -11.59
CA ARG A 726 -3.82 -22.21 -12.86
C ARG A 726 -4.34 -23.07 -14.03
N ASN A 727 -4.50 -24.38 -13.83
CA ASN A 727 -5.04 -25.28 -14.85
C ASN A 727 -6.58 -25.34 -14.84
N VAL A 728 -7.22 -24.72 -13.87
CA VAL A 728 -8.67 -24.61 -13.79
C VAL A 728 -9.11 -23.16 -14.00
N PRO A 729 -10.27 -22.92 -14.63
CA PRO A 729 -10.81 -21.56 -14.75
C PRO A 729 -11.02 -20.91 -13.38
N LEU A 730 -10.56 -19.68 -13.24
CA LEU A 730 -10.66 -18.86 -12.02
C LEU A 730 -11.48 -17.60 -12.31
N ARG A 731 -12.28 -17.14 -11.33
CA ARG A 731 -12.97 -15.86 -11.39
C ARG A 731 -12.89 -15.10 -10.07
N LEU A 732 -13.02 -13.79 -10.14
CA LEU A 732 -13.10 -12.94 -8.95
C LEU A 732 -14.50 -13.04 -8.33
N GLU A 733 -14.57 -13.34 -7.03
CA GLU A 733 -15.79 -13.30 -6.23
C GLU A 733 -15.58 -12.57 -4.90
N SER A 734 -16.67 -11.99 -4.35
CA SER A 734 -16.70 -11.50 -2.98
C SER A 734 -17.49 -12.48 -2.10
N ARG A 735 -16.85 -13.02 -1.06
CA ARG A 735 -17.52 -13.87 -0.07
C ARG A 735 -18.34 -13.08 0.93
N GLU A 736 -17.86 -11.87 1.28
CA GLU A 736 -18.54 -10.96 2.20
C GLU A 736 -18.68 -9.60 1.52
N ARG A 737 -19.93 -9.21 1.26
CA ARG A 737 -20.25 -7.96 0.56
C ARG A 737 -19.84 -6.75 1.40
N GLY A 738 -19.18 -5.77 0.77
CA GLY A 738 -18.75 -4.53 1.42
C GLY A 738 -17.34 -4.58 2.00
N LEU A 739 -16.67 -5.73 1.97
CA LEU A 739 -15.28 -5.91 2.40
C LEU A 739 -14.41 -6.20 1.19
N LEU A 740 -13.50 -5.28 0.86
CA LEU A 740 -12.53 -5.48 -0.24
C LEU A 740 -11.59 -6.66 0.05
N ASP A 741 -11.23 -6.85 1.32
CA ASP A 741 -10.40 -7.97 1.76
C ASP A 741 -11.07 -9.35 1.64
N ALA A 742 -12.38 -9.38 1.36
CA ALA A 742 -13.12 -10.61 1.09
C ALA A 742 -13.12 -11.01 -0.39
N LEU A 743 -12.53 -10.21 -1.27
CA LEU A 743 -12.34 -10.55 -2.69
C LEU A 743 -11.35 -11.73 -2.82
N ARG A 744 -11.73 -12.73 -3.59
CA ARG A 744 -10.93 -13.95 -3.83
C ARG A 744 -11.07 -14.41 -5.27
N LEU A 745 -9.98 -14.93 -5.83
CA LEU A 745 -10.04 -15.75 -7.04
C LEU A 745 -10.51 -17.14 -6.63
N VAL A 746 -11.58 -17.62 -7.24
CA VAL A 746 -12.14 -18.94 -6.94
C VAL A 746 -12.21 -19.81 -8.19
N PRO A 747 -11.93 -21.11 -8.08
CA PRO A 747 -12.19 -22.04 -9.17
C PRO A 747 -13.68 -22.06 -9.52
N PHE A 748 -13.99 -22.07 -10.82
CA PHE A 748 -15.36 -22.22 -11.29
C PHE A 748 -15.44 -23.11 -12.53
N ALA A 749 -16.57 -23.74 -12.71
CA ALA A 749 -16.82 -24.52 -13.92
C ALA A 749 -17.49 -23.62 -14.96
N LEU A 750 -16.84 -23.45 -16.11
CA LEU A 750 -17.48 -22.84 -17.27
C LEU A 750 -18.61 -23.74 -17.76
N PRO A 751 -19.81 -23.20 -18.02
CA PRO A 751 -20.86 -23.94 -18.71
C PRO A 751 -20.38 -24.39 -20.10
N PRO A 752 -20.93 -25.46 -20.67
CA PRO A 752 -20.67 -25.83 -22.07
C PRO A 752 -21.05 -24.68 -23.00
N CYS A 753 -20.22 -24.40 -24.02
CA CYS A 753 -20.46 -23.36 -25.01
C CYS A 753 -21.75 -23.67 -25.79
N GLY A 754 -22.78 -22.85 -25.58
CA GLY A 754 -24.09 -22.97 -26.21
C GLY A 754 -24.13 -22.48 -27.63
N ALA A 755 -25.28 -22.69 -28.33
CA ALA A 755 -25.47 -22.11 -29.66
C ALA A 755 -25.48 -20.57 -29.60
N GLY A 756 -24.74 -19.92 -30.48
CA GLY A 756 -24.59 -18.45 -30.49
C GLY A 756 -23.67 -17.86 -29.40
N GLU A 757 -22.93 -18.68 -28.68
CA GLU A 757 -21.99 -18.27 -27.65
C GLU A 757 -20.53 -18.48 -28.05
N VAL A 758 -19.62 -17.81 -27.37
CA VAL A 758 -18.17 -17.99 -27.49
C VAL A 758 -17.53 -18.09 -26.10
N VAL A 759 -16.50 -18.88 -25.98
CA VAL A 759 -15.63 -18.96 -24.81
C VAL A 759 -14.33 -18.22 -25.12
N ILE A 760 -13.94 -17.31 -24.26
CA ILE A 760 -12.78 -16.41 -24.43
C ILE A 760 -11.77 -16.69 -23.32
N GLU A 761 -10.55 -16.97 -23.68
CA GLU A 761 -9.40 -16.89 -22.78
C GLU A 761 -9.08 -15.40 -22.56
N VAL A 762 -9.34 -14.89 -21.38
CA VAL A 762 -9.19 -13.47 -21.08
C VAL A 762 -7.72 -13.11 -20.97
N LYS A 763 -7.31 -12.10 -21.71
CA LYS A 763 -5.96 -11.53 -21.66
C LYS A 763 -5.94 -10.17 -20.98
N ALA A 764 -7.02 -9.41 -21.12
CA ALA A 764 -7.25 -8.14 -20.41
C ALA A 764 -8.75 -7.96 -20.13
N ALA A 765 -9.08 -7.28 -19.05
CA ALA A 765 -10.45 -6.96 -18.67
C ALA A 765 -10.57 -5.50 -18.23
N GLY A 766 -11.64 -4.83 -18.67
CA GLY A 766 -11.98 -3.49 -18.22
C GLY A 766 -12.66 -3.53 -16.85
N MET A 767 -12.21 -2.70 -15.91
CA MET A 767 -12.85 -2.51 -14.61
C MET A 767 -13.76 -1.29 -14.65
N ASN A 768 -15.02 -1.47 -14.32
CA ASN A 768 -16.01 -0.42 -14.32
C ASN A 768 -16.35 0.05 -12.90
N PHE A 769 -16.82 1.29 -12.76
CA PHE A 769 -17.26 1.82 -11.45
C PHE A 769 -18.36 0.97 -10.81
N ARG A 770 -19.14 0.25 -11.62
CA ARG A 770 -20.11 -0.76 -11.19
C ARG A 770 -19.46 -1.89 -10.39
N ASP A 771 -18.29 -2.36 -10.76
CA ASP A 771 -17.56 -3.41 -10.03
C ASP A 771 -17.12 -2.91 -8.66
N VAL A 772 -16.64 -1.68 -8.58
CA VAL A 772 -16.32 -1.03 -7.30
C VAL A 772 -17.55 -0.92 -6.41
N LEU A 773 -18.69 -0.50 -6.94
CA LEU A 773 -19.95 -0.42 -6.19
C LEU A 773 -20.45 -1.80 -5.73
N LYS A 774 -20.28 -2.85 -6.55
CA LYS A 774 -20.59 -4.24 -6.17
C LYS A 774 -19.69 -4.71 -5.02
N ALA A 775 -18.38 -4.50 -5.11
CA ALA A 775 -17.41 -4.87 -4.09
C ALA A 775 -17.68 -4.17 -2.74
N LEU A 776 -18.05 -2.89 -2.77
CA LEU A 776 -18.39 -2.09 -1.59
C LEU A 776 -19.83 -2.28 -1.08
N ALA A 777 -20.61 -3.19 -1.67
CA ALA A 777 -22.04 -3.40 -1.37
C ALA A 777 -22.92 -2.14 -1.53
N LEU A 778 -22.49 -1.19 -2.34
CA LEU A 778 -23.23 0.04 -2.65
C LEU A 778 -24.11 -0.11 -3.91
N TYR A 779 -23.94 -1.20 -4.66
CA TYR A 779 -24.79 -1.52 -5.80
C TYR A 779 -26.11 -2.17 -5.35
N PRO A 780 -27.27 -1.77 -5.91
CA PRO A 780 -28.56 -2.30 -5.47
C PRO A 780 -28.67 -3.80 -5.59
N VAL A 781 -29.26 -4.44 -4.58
CA VAL A 781 -29.28 -5.90 -4.38
C VAL A 781 -30.20 -6.65 -5.34
N GLU A 782 -31.06 -5.97 -6.06
CA GLU A 782 -32.12 -6.58 -6.88
C GLU A 782 -31.62 -7.27 -8.16
N THR A 783 -30.32 -7.12 -8.48
CA THR A 783 -29.72 -7.81 -9.62
C THR A 783 -28.99 -9.08 -9.17
N ALA A 784 -29.28 -10.19 -9.87
CA ALA A 784 -28.75 -11.53 -9.55
C ALA A 784 -27.21 -11.65 -9.62
N ASP A 785 -26.52 -10.64 -10.17
CA ASP A 785 -25.08 -10.66 -10.46
C ASP A 785 -24.24 -9.79 -9.51
N ALA A 786 -24.75 -9.49 -8.32
CA ALA A 786 -23.99 -8.68 -7.33
C ALA A 786 -22.67 -9.34 -6.83
N ARG A 787 -22.45 -10.61 -7.15
CA ARG A 787 -21.20 -11.35 -6.83
C ARG A 787 -20.29 -11.55 -8.04
N ILE A 788 -20.71 -11.12 -9.21
CA ILE A 788 -20.00 -11.30 -10.48
C ILE A 788 -19.31 -10.00 -10.84
N PHE A 789 -18.05 -10.06 -11.22
CA PHE A 789 -17.23 -8.91 -11.53
C PHE A 789 -16.73 -8.95 -12.98
N GLY A 790 -16.65 -7.77 -13.59
CA GLY A 790 -16.19 -7.55 -14.95
C GLY A 790 -17.32 -7.75 -15.98
N ASP A 791 -17.56 -6.70 -16.75
CA ASP A 791 -18.59 -6.65 -17.79
C ASP A 791 -17.98 -6.65 -19.21
N GLU A 792 -16.66 -6.48 -19.34
CA GLU A 792 -15.94 -6.37 -20.62
C GLU A 792 -14.58 -7.03 -20.59
N VAL A 793 -14.18 -7.56 -21.74
CA VAL A 793 -12.92 -8.31 -21.90
C VAL A 793 -12.29 -8.08 -23.26
N ALA A 794 -10.98 -8.34 -23.34
CA ALA A 794 -10.26 -8.64 -24.55
C ALA A 794 -9.47 -9.95 -24.36
N GLY A 795 -9.44 -10.79 -25.38
CA GLY A 795 -8.79 -12.10 -25.25
C GLY A 795 -8.81 -12.92 -26.55
N VAL A 796 -8.57 -14.20 -26.40
CA VAL A 796 -8.51 -15.16 -27.53
C VAL A 796 -9.69 -16.12 -27.45
N VAL A 797 -10.39 -16.31 -28.53
CA VAL A 797 -11.50 -17.26 -28.63
C VAL A 797 -10.99 -18.69 -28.47
N LYS A 798 -11.43 -19.42 -27.44
CA LYS A 798 -11.13 -20.84 -27.19
C LYS A 798 -12.09 -21.76 -27.89
N ALA A 799 -13.38 -21.41 -27.88
CA ALA A 799 -14.45 -22.25 -28.47
C ALA A 799 -15.57 -21.35 -29.00
N VAL A 800 -16.25 -21.81 -30.01
CA VAL A 800 -17.46 -21.19 -30.59
C VAL A 800 -18.60 -22.20 -30.62
N GLY A 801 -19.80 -21.74 -30.28
CA GLY A 801 -21.03 -22.51 -30.33
C GLY A 801 -21.62 -22.61 -31.74
N ALA A 802 -22.65 -23.45 -31.86
CA ALA A 802 -23.34 -23.61 -33.14
C ALA A 802 -23.95 -22.30 -33.65
N GLY A 803 -23.82 -22.02 -34.95
CA GLY A 803 -24.38 -20.85 -35.62
C GLY A 803 -23.48 -19.60 -35.53
N VAL A 804 -22.34 -19.66 -34.88
CA VAL A 804 -21.35 -18.55 -34.86
C VAL A 804 -20.50 -18.61 -36.15
N THR A 805 -20.45 -17.49 -36.90
CA THR A 805 -19.78 -17.46 -38.22
C THR A 805 -18.77 -16.32 -38.37
N HIS A 806 -18.84 -15.27 -37.53
CA HIS A 806 -18.02 -14.06 -37.67
C HIS A 806 -16.72 -14.10 -36.85
N VAL A 807 -16.60 -15.05 -35.91
CA VAL A 807 -15.37 -15.34 -35.16
C VAL A 807 -15.13 -16.84 -35.07
N LYS A 808 -13.87 -17.26 -34.88
CA LYS A 808 -13.45 -18.67 -34.73
C LYS A 808 -12.43 -18.81 -33.63
N ALA A 809 -12.17 -20.04 -33.21
CA ALA A 809 -11.10 -20.32 -32.24
C ALA A 809 -9.73 -19.79 -32.73
N GLY A 810 -9.02 -19.11 -31.85
CA GLY A 810 -7.75 -18.45 -32.14
C GLY A 810 -7.87 -16.94 -32.50
N ASP A 811 -9.07 -16.44 -32.79
CA ASP A 811 -9.25 -15.03 -33.10
C ASP A 811 -9.07 -14.17 -31.85
N ARG A 812 -8.43 -13.00 -32.02
CA ARG A 812 -8.31 -11.95 -31.00
C ARG A 812 -9.59 -11.13 -30.98
N VAL A 813 -10.29 -11.09 -29.86
CA VAL A 813 -11.59 -10.43 -29.74
C VAL A 813 -11.67 -9.52 -28.52
N PHE A 814 -12.55 -8.51 -28.61
CA PHE A 814 -12.96 -7.67 -27.50
C PHE A 814 -14.48 -7.53 -27.47
N GLY A 815 -15.05 -7.24 -26.33
CA GLY A 815 -16.49 -7.06 -26.21
C GLY A 815 -17.02 -7.22 -24.80
N LEU A 816 -18.35 -7.39 -24.71
CA LEU A 816 -19.03 -7.63 -23.45
C LEU A 816 -19.01 -9.11 -23.09
N ALA A 817 -18.75 -9.43 -21.85
CA ALA A 817 -18.70 -10.80 -21.37
C ALA A 817 -19.22 -10.91 -19.94
N VAL A 818 -19.71 -12.10 -19.60
CA VAL A 818 -20.09 -12.45 -18.22
C VAL A 818 -18.83 -12.92 -17.49
N PHE A 819 -18.56 -12.46 -16.30
CA PHE A 819 -17.33 -12.74 -15.53
C PHE A 819 -16.04 -12.21 -16.18
N GLY A 820 -16.03 -10.97 -16.63
CA GLY A 820 -14.82 -10.39 -17.27
C GLY A 820 -13.57 -10.46 -16.40
N LEU A 821 -13.70 -10.35 -15.06
CA LEU A 821 -12.58 -10.52 -14.14
C LEU A 821 -12.38 -12.03 -13.80
N ALA A 822 -11.99 -12.80 -14.82
CA ALA A 822 -11.76 -14.25 -14.77
C ALA A 822 -10.66 -14.64 -15.76
N THR A 823 -10.11 -15.86 -15.64
CA THR A 823 -9.17 -16.40 -16.63
C THR A 823 -9.85 -16.78 -17.93
N ASP A 824 -11.09 -17.20 -17.83
CA ASP A 824 -11.95 -17.62 -18.95
C ASP A 824 -13.33 -17.01 -18.78
N SER A 825 -13.89 -16.51 -19.84
CA SER A 825 -15.20 -15.87 -19.82
C SER A 825 -16.07 -16.37 -20.96
N MET A 826 -17.38 -16.17 -20.81
CA MET A 826 -18.35 -16.53 -21.83
C MET A 826 -19.09 -15.29 -22.29
N ALA A 827 -19.30 -15.19 -23.60
CA ALA A 827 -20.02 -14.10 -24.22
C ALA A 827 -21.00 -14.60 -25.27
N ARG A 828 -22.05 -13.84 -25.50
CA ARG A 828 -22.84 -14.01 -26.73
C ARG A 828 -21.97 -13.62 -27.93
N ALA A 829 -21.97 -14.41 -28.98
CA ALA A 829 -21.17 -14.13 -30.16
C ALA A 829 -21.46 -12.73 -30.76
N GLY A 830 -22.72 -12.25 -30.66
CA GLY A 830 -23.11 -10.91 -31.10
C GLY A 830 -22.46 -9.77 -30.31
N ASP A 831 -22.00 -10.02 -29.11
CA ASP A 831 -21.43 -9.03 -28.18
C ASP A 831 -19.89 -8.96 -28.23
N VAL A 832 -19.26 -9.65 -29.18
CA VAL A 832 -17.80 -9.61 -29.39
C VAL A 832 -17.44 -9.25 -30.83
N ARG A 833 -16.29 -8.58 -31.00
CA ARG A 833 -15.71 -8.19 -32.28
C ARG A 833 -14.22 -8.56 -32.32
N ILE A 834 -13.70 -8.74 -33.54
CA ILE A 834 -12.27 -8.94 -33.77
C ILE A 834 -11.55 -7.63 -33.37
N ILE A 835 -10.45 -7.76 -32.67
CA ILE A 835 -9.61 -6.61 -32.33
C ILE A 835 -8.93 -6.11 -33.61
N PRO A 836 -9.06 -4.81 -33.93
CA PRO A 836 -8.36 -4.21 -35.07
C PRO A 836 -6.85 -4.41 -35.00
N ASP A 837 -6.20 -4.50 -36.16
CA ASP A 837 -4.75 -4.61 -36.23
C ASP A 837 -4.07 -3.39 -35.58
N GLY A 838 -3.06 -3.65 -34.77
CA GLY A 838 -2.30 -2.61 -34.06
C GLY A 838 -2.77 -2.32 -32.62
N LEU A 839 -3.94 -2.80 -32.19
CA LEU A 839 -4.36 -2.68 -30.80
C LEU A 839 -3.91 -3.85 -29.95
N SER A 840 -3.45 -3.57 -28.73
CA SER A 840 -3.18 -4.55 -27.68
C SER A 840 -4.48 -5.07 -27.07
N PHE A 841 -4.41 -6.12 -26.27
CA PHE A 841 -5.58 -6.61 -25.51
C PHE A 841 -6.03 -5.59 -24.46
N GLU A 842 -5.06 -4.93 -23.83
CA GLU A 842 -5.30 -3.92 -22.81
C GLU A 842 -6.04 -2.70 -23.39
N GLU A 843 -5.59 -2.18 -24.53
CA GLU A 843 -6.27 -1.08 -25.25
C GLU A 843 -7.69 -1.50 -25.66
N ALA A 844 -7.83 -2.66 -26.26
CA ALA A 844 -9.13 -3.17 -26.73
C ALA A 844 -10.11 -3.41 -25.56
N ALA A 845 -9.63 -3.85 -24.38
CA ALA A 845 -10.48 -4.06 -23.21
C ALA A 845 -11.06 -2.77 -22.63
N THR A 846 -10.47 -1.60 -22.92
CA THR A 846 -10.98 -0.29 -22.44
C THR A 846 -12.14 0.25 -23.27
N LEU A 847 -12.45 -0.34 -24.42
CA LEU A 847 -13.39 0.24 -25.40
C LEU A 847 -14.88 -0.05 -25.12
N PRO A 848 -15.31 -1.29 -24.82
CA PRO A 848 -16.71 -1.66 -24.93
C PRO A 848 -17.64 -0.81 -24.08
N VAL A 849 -17.54 -0.86 -22.76
CA VAL A 849 -18.54 -0.25 -21.87
C VAL A 849 -18.53 1.27 -21.97
N VAL A 850 -17.37 1.90 -21.98
CA VAL A 850 -17.28 3.37 -21.93
C VAL A 850 -17.70 4.03 -23.25
N PHE A 851 -17.29 3.47 -24.39
CA PHE A 851 -17.69 4.00 -25.69
C PHE A 851 -19.15 3.68 -26.03
N MET A 852 -19.62 2.47 -25.71
CA MET A 852 -21.04 2.11 -25.88
C MET A 852 -21.95 2.99 -25.03
N THR A 853 -21.55 3.28 -23.76
CA THR A 853 -22.29 4.18 -22.87
C THR A 853 -22.34 5.60 -23.47
N SER A 854 -21.20 6.11 -23.89
CA SER A 854 -21.07 7.47 -24.44
C SER A 854 -21.82 7.63 -25.77
N TRP A 855 -21.70 6.64 -26.67
CA TRP A 855 -22.43 6.63 -27.93
C TRP A 855 -23.94 6.60 -27.72
N HIS A 856 -24.41 5.72 -26.86
CA HIS A 856 -25.83 5.63 -26.54
C HIS A 856 -26.35 6.92 -25.90
N ALA A 857 -25.61 7.48 -24.95
CA ALA A 857 -25.97 8.73 -24.28
C ALA A 857 -26.06 9.92 -25.25
N LEU A 858 -25.01 10.14 -26.04
CA LEU A 858 -24.88 11.34 -26.87
C LEU A 858 -25.59 11.20 -28.24
N LYS A 859 -25.38 10.08 -28.95
CA LYS A 859 -25.94 9.89 -30.29
C LYS A 859 -27.40 9.43 -30.28
N THR A 860 -27.73 8.43 -29.44
CA THR A 860 -29.05 7.81 -29.46
C THR A 860 -30.05 8.59 -28.62
N VAL A 861 -29.71 8.91 -27.35
CA VAL A 861 -30.63 9.54 -26.41
C VAL A 861 -30.65 11.06 -26.57
N ALA A 862 -29.48 11.69 -26.46
CA ALA A 862 -29.38 13.15 -26.60
C ALA A 862 -29.57 13.62 -28.04
N GLN A 863 -29.31 12.77 -29.04
CA GLN A 863 -29.34 13.13 -30.46
C GLN A 863 -28.48 14.38 -30.76
N LEU A 864 -27.27 14.41 -30.18
CA LEU A 864 -26.33 15.52 -30.28
C LEU A 864 -26.04 15.86 -31.74
N GLN A 865 -26.17 17.15 -32.10
CA GLN A 865 -26.00 17.65 -33.45
C GLN A 865 -24.68 18.41 -33.61
N PRO A 866 -24.14 18.52 -34.85
CA PRO A 866 -22.97 19.36 -35.10
C PRO A 866 -23.24 20.82 -34.71
N GLY A 867 -22.27 21.45 -34.04
CA GLY A 867 -22.36 22.83 -33.56
C GLY A 867 -23.12 23.02 -32.25
N GLU A 868 -23.76 21.99 -31.70
CA GLU A 868 -24.31 22.04 -30.33
C GLU A 868 -23.19 22.01 -29.27
N ARG A 869 -23.50 22.54 -28.09
CA ARG A 869 -22.59 22.54 -26.93
C ARG A 869 -22.97 21.44 -25.97
N VAL A 870 -21.96 20.64 -25.54
CA VAL A 870 -22.16 19.61 -24.55
C VAL A 870 -21.26 19.84 -23.34
N LEU A 871 -21.84 19.83 -22.12
CA LEU A 871 -21.12 19.79 -20.86
C LEU A 871 -20.89 18.33 -20.43
N VAL A 872 -19.65 17.91 -20.37
CA VAL A 872 -19.27 16.56 -19.94
C VAL A 872 -18.69 16.61 -18.51
N HIS A 873 -19.44 16.13 -17.54
CA HIS A 873 -18.96 15.99 -16.16
C HIS A 873 -18.06 14.78 -15.99
N ALA A 874 -17.10 14.87 -15.02
CA ALA A 874 -16.06 13.88 -14.84
C ALA A 874 -15.29 13.54 -16.14
N GLY A 875 -14.99 14.57 -16.94
CA GLY A 875 -14.46 14.46 -18.30
C GLY A 875 -13.19 13.64 -18.44
N ALA A 876 -12.33 13.60 -17.39
CA ALA A 876 -11.10 12.80 -17.36
C ALA A 876 -11.31 11.37 -16.81
N GLY A 877 -12.54 10.90 -16.66
CA GLY A 877 -12.86 9.50 -16.38
C GLY A 877 -13.09 8.71 -17.67
N GLY A 878 -13.15 7.38 -17.60
CA GLY A 878 -13.31 6.51 -18.79
C GLY A 878 -14.47 6.93 -19.70
N VAL A 879 -15.69 7.03 -19.16
CA VAL A 879 -16.86 7.49 -19.93
C VAL A 879 -16.71 8.93 -20.41
N GLY A 880 -16.11 9.82 -19.57
CA GLY A 880 -15.89 11.21 -19.93
C GLY A 880 -14.96 11.37 -21.13
N MET A 881 -13.84 10.68 -21.15
CA MET A 881 -12.88 10.70 -22.26
C MET A 881 -13.48 10.13 -23.55
N ALA A 882 -14.23 9.03 -23.46
CA ALA A 882 -14.96 8.45 -24.58
C ALA A 882 -16.03 9.43 -25.11
N ALA A 883 -16.77 10.08 -24.20
CA ALA A 883 -17.80 11.05 -24.56
C ALA A 883 -17.24 12.30 -25.29
N ILE A 884 -16.06 12.78 -24.84
CA ILE A 884 -15.36 13.90 -25.50
C ILE A 884 -14.98 13.52 -26.92
N GLN A 885 -14.39 12.36 -27.15
CA GLN A 885 -14.03 11.87 -28.48
C GLN A 885 -15.26 11.72 -29.38
N ILE A 886 -16.34 11.11 -28.88
CA ILE A 886 -17.59 10.97 -29.60
C ILE A 886 -18.22 12.34 -29.90
N ALA A 887 -18.22 13.29 -28.96
CA ALA A 887 -18.75 14.63 -29.17
C ALA A 887 -17.97 15.39 -30.25
N HIS A 888 -16.66 15.31 -30.27
CA HIS A 888 -15.80 15.86 -31.33
C HIS A 888 -16.08 15.19 -32.68
N HIS A 889 -16.20 13.86 -32.73
CA HIS A 889 -16.58 13.13 -33.94
C HIS A 889 -17.95 13.56 -34.47
N LEU A 890 -18.92 13.86 -33.60
CA LEU A 890 -20.23 14.38 -33.97
C LEU A 890 -20.23 15.88 -34.31
N GLY A 891 -19.10 16.58 -34.22
CA GLY A 891 -18.95 18.00 -34.55
C GLY A 891 -19.52 18.95 -33.49
N ALA A 892 -19.64 18.51 -32.23
CA ALA A 892 -20.14 19.33 -31.12
C ALA A 892 -19.01 20.10 -30.42
N GLU A 893 -19.33 21.24 -29.80
CA GLU A 893 -18.45 22.00 -28.93
C GLU A 893 -18.47 21.40 -27.50
N VAL A 894 -17.31 21.07 -26.96
CA VAL A 894 -17.22 20.41 -25.64
C VAL A 894 -16.76 21.39 -24.57
N ILE A 895 -17.52 21.44 -23.47
CA ILE A 895 -17.13 21.98 -22.18
C ILE A 895 -16.99 20.80 -21.26
N ALA A 896 -15.85 20.64 -20.57
CA ALA A 896 -15.65 19.50 -19.67
C ALA A 896 -15.29 19.93 -18.24
N SER A 897 -15.65 19.10 -17.27
CA SER A 897 -15.31 19.36 -15.88
C SER A 897 -14.47 18.24 -15.26
N ALA A 898 -13.47 18.61 -14.42
CA ALA A 898 -12.68 17.68 -13.64
C ALA A 898 -12.22 18.29 -12.32
N GLY A 899 -12.06 17.44 -11.29
CA GLY A 899 -11.82 17.93 -9.93
C GLY A 899 -10.36 18.25 -9.59
N SER A 900 -9.34 17.68 -10.28
CA SER A 900 -7.92 17.99 -10.01
C SER A 900 -7.29 18.76 -11.16
N ALA A 901 -6.23 19.53 -10.86
CA ALA A 901 -5.50 20.30 -11.86
C ALA A 901 -4.94 19.38 -12.97
N ALA A 902 -4.31 18.25 -12.60
CA ALA A 902 -3.79 17.27 -13.56
C ALA A 902 -4.87 16.74 -14.50
N LYS A 903 -6.05 16.39 -13.98
CA LYS A 903 -7.19 15.97 -14.80
C LYS A 903 -7.70 17.07 -15.72
N ARG A 904 -7.67 18.32 -15.28
CA ARG A 904 -8.05 19.46 -16.14
C ARG A 904 -7.01 19.69 -17.26
N SER A 905 -5.72 19.56 -16.94
CA SER A 905 -4.65 19.63 -17.96
C SER A 905 -4.81 18.50 -19.01
N LEU A 906 -5.12 17.27 -18.57
CA LEU A 906 -5.42 16.17 -19.50
C LEU A 906 -6.57 16.52 -20.45
N LEU A 907 -7.64 17.12 -19.95
CA LEU A 907 -8.77 17.52 -20.80
C LEU A 907 -8.37 18.56 -21.85
N THR A 908 -7.49 19.50 -21.49
CA THR A 908 -6.93 20.47 -22.44
C THR A 908 -6.11 19.75 -23.53
N VAL A 909 -5.32 18.75 -23.16
CA VAL A 909 -4.57 17.89 -24.10
C VAL A 909 -5.50 17.15 -25.07
N LEU A 910 -6.64 16.66 -24.59
CA LEU A 910 -7.67 16.02 -25.42
C LEU A 910 -8.42 17.00 -26.33
N GLY A 911 -7.98 18.27 -26.43
CA GLY A 911 -8.54 19.28 -27.31
C GLY A 911 -9.80 20.00 -26.78
N VAL A 912 -10.10 19.83 -25.47
CA VAL A 912 -11.21 20.54 -24.85
C VAL A 912 -10.82 21.99 -24.60
N LYS A 913 -11.48 22.91 -25.25
CA LYS A 913 -11.22 24.37 -25.17
C LYS A 913 -11.62 24.97 -23.83
N HIS A 914 -12.69 24.48 -23.23
CA HIS A 914 -13.26 25.02 -22.01
C HIS A 914 -13.29 23.94 -20.92
N VAL A 915 -12.39 24.06 -19.94
CA VAL A 915 -12.25 23.11 -18.83
C VAL A 915 -12.55 23.82 -17.53
N ILE A 916 -13.48 23.30 -16.75
CA ILE A 916 -13.93 23.86 -15.47
C ILE A 916 -13.63 22.93 -14.30
N ASP A 917 -13.51 23.50 -13.09
CA ASP A 917 -13.33 22.73 -11.87
C ASP A 917 -14.68 22.22 -11.35
N SER A 918 -14.89 20.90 -11.37
CA SER A 918 -16.13 20.27 -10.90
C SER A 918 -16.35 20.34 -9.38
N ARG A 919 -15.34 20.76 -8.60
CA ARG A 919 -15.45 20.93 -7.14
C ARG A 919 -15.88 22.34 -6.73
N ARG A 920 -15.91 23.28 -7.65
CA ARG A 920 -16.38 24.64 -7.38
C ARG A 920 -17.91 24.64 -7.21
N ALA A 921 -18.37 25.32 -6.18
CA ALA A 921 -19.80 25.48 -5.90
C ALA A 921 -20.52 26.34 -6.95
N ASP A 922 -19.80 27.05 -7.81
CA ASP A 922 -20.27 27.99 -8.80
C ASP A 922 -20.03 27.51 -10.26
N PHE A 923 -19.81 26.21 -10.49
CA PHE A 923 -19.53 25.73 -11.85
C PHE A 923 -20.65 26.07 -12.86
N ALA A 924 -21.90 26.18 -12.39
CA ALA A 924 -23.02 26.56 -13.23
C ALA A 924 -22.90 28.00 -13.74
N GLU A 925 -22.41 28.91 -12.88
CA GLU A 925 -22.14 30.29 -13.27
C GLU A 925 -21.03 30.37 -14.32
N ALA A 926 -19.95 29.61 -14.10
CA ALA A 926 -18.84 29.53 -15.06
C ALA A 926 -19.31 29.01 -16.45
N VAL A 927 -20.18 27.98 -16.48
CA VAL A 927 -20.77 27.50 -17.74
C VAL A 927 -21.62 28.59 -18.41
N MET A 928 -22.42 29.31 -17.65
CA MET A 928 -23.25 30.39 -18.19
C MET A 928 -22.41 31.56 -18.75
N GLU A 929 -21.31 31.91 -18.09
CA GLU A 929 -20.34 32.90 -18.58
C GLU A 929 -19.69 32.46 -19.90
N LEU A 930 -19.20 31.21 -19.97
CA LEU A 930 -18.59 30.62 -21.16
C LEU A 930 -19.55 30.54 -22.36
N THR A 931 -20.85 30.59 -22.11
CA THR A 931 -21.90 30.46 -23.13
C THR A 931 -22.70 31.75 -23.36
N ASP A 932 -22.21 32.89 -22.90
CA ASP A 932 -22.89 34.22 -22.99
C ASP A 932 -24.33 34.18 -22.45
N GLY A 933 -24.56 33.44 -21.35
CA GLY A 933 -25.86 33.28 -20.72
C GLY A 933 -26.83 32.34 -21.44
N LYS A 934 -26.45 31.74 -22.58
CA LYS A 934 -27.30 30.84 -23.37
C LYS A 934 -27.42 29.42 -22.76
N GLY A 935 -26.38 28.95 -22.07
CA GLY A 935 -26.27 27.60 -21.57
C GLY A 935 -25.81 26.59 -22.61
N VAL A 936 -25.89 25.30 -22.27
CA VAL A 936 -25.47 24.16 -23.10
C VAL A 936 -26.66 23.36 -23.60
N ASP A 937 -26.54 22.80 -24.81
CA ASP A 937 -27.63 22.00 -25.43
C ASP A 937 -27.73 20.62 -24.77
N VAL A 938 -26.61 20.04 -24.34
CA VAL A 938 -26.57 18.74 -23.67
C VAL A 938 -25.72 18.83 -22.41
N VAL A 939 -26.18 18.20 -21.33
CA VAL A 939 -25.37 17.89 -20.13
C VAL A 939 -25.27 16.38 -20.02
N LEU A 940 -24.06 15.83 -20.04
CA LEU A 940 -23.76 14.44 -19.67
C LEU A 940 -23.28 14.41 -18.23
N ASN A 941 -24.16 13.97 -17.34
CA ASN A 941 -23.91 13.99 -15.89
C ASN A 941 -23.52 12.63 -15.34
N ALA A 942 -22.44 12.62 -14.52
CA ALA A 942 -21.98 11.50 -13.72
C ALA A 942 -21.80 11.90 -12.23
N LEU A 943 -22.12 13.15 -11.89
CA LEU A 943 -22.00 13.70 -10.54
C LEU A 943 -23.31 13.48 -9.78
N ALA A 944 -23.27 13.54 -8.45
CA ALA A 944 -24.40 13.26 -7.60
C ALA A 944 -24.85 14.49 -6.78
N ALA A 945 -26.01 14.40 -6.15
CA ALA A 945 -26.58 15.37 -5.22
C ALA A 945 -26.75 16.76 -5.85
N GLU A 946 -26.20 17.84 -5.25
CA GLU A 946 -26.36 19.23 -5.70
C GLU A 946 -25.86 19.52 -7.13
N ALA A 947 -25.01 18.66 -7.69
CA ALA A 947 -24.54 18.83 -9.06
C ALA A 947 -25.66 18.59 -10.10
N ILE A 948 -26.69 17.81 -9.78
CA ILE A 948 -27.82 17.57 -10.69
C ILE A 948 -28.65 18.84 -10.89
N PRO A 949 -29.19 19.51 -9.84
CA PRO A 949 -29.90 20.78 -10.03
C PRO A 949 -29.03 21.88 -10.64
N MET A 950 -27.76 21.96 -10.30
CA MET A 950 -26.82 22.90 -10.92
C MET A 950 -26.66 22.64 -12.43
N GLY A 951 -26.43 21.38 -12.82
CA GLY A 951 -26.33 20.99 -14.24
C GLY A 951 -27.61 21.24 -15.02
N LEU A 952 -28.79 21.00 -14.41
CA LEU A 952 -30.08 21.34 -15.02
C LEU A 952 -30.22 22.85 -15.27
N SER A 953 -29.67 23.70 -14.39
CA SER A 953 -29.70 25.15 -14.55
C SER A 953 -28.85 25.65 -15.72
N CYS A 954 -27.82 24.90 -16.12
CA CYS A 954 -26.94 25.19 -17.25
C CYS A 954 -27.55 24.93 -18.63
N LEU A 955 -28.71 24.23 -18.69
CA LEU A 955 -29.33 23.88 -19.98
C LEU A 955 -29.81 25.12 -20.73
N ALA A 956 -29.58 25.11 -22.04
CA ALA A 956 -30.21 26.02 -22.99
C ALA A 956 -31.70 25.71 -23.17
N GLN A 957 -32.39 26.47 -23.98
CA GLN A 957 -33.77 26.16 -24.40
C GLN A 957 -33.77 24.88 -25.26
N PHE A 958 -34.68 23.93 -24.98
CA PHE A 958 -34.74 22.60 -25.56
C PHE A 958 -33.57 21.69 -25.20
N GLY A 959 -32.78 22.03 -24.13
CA GLY A 959 -31.62 21.26 -23.67
C GLY A 959 -32.00 19.89 -23.13
N ARG A 960 -31.06 18.98 -23.19
CA ARG A 960 -31.19 17.56 -22.75
C ARG A 960 -30.21 17.26 -21.65
N PHE A 961 -30.71 16.85 -20.49
CA PHE A 961 -29.88 16.37 -19.37
C PHE A 961 -29.82 14.85 -19.39
N ILE A 962 -28.63 14.29 -19.51
CA ILE A 962 -28.42 12.85 -19.63
C ILE A 962 -27.71 12.40 -18.35
N GLU A 963 -28.43 11.65 -17.52
CA GLU A 963 -27.93 11.10 -16.25
C GLU A 963 -27.42 9.68 -16.45
N ILE A 964 -26.13 9.46 -16.24
CA ILE A 964 -25.51 8.15 -16.23
C ILE A 964 -25.21 7.67 -14.79
N GLY A 965 -25.26 8.58 -13.81
CA GLY A 965 -25.10 8.25 -12.41
C GLY A 965 -26.32 7.48 -11.88
N LYS A 966 -26.09 6.46 -11.09
CA LYS A 966 -27.15 5.61 -10.55
C LYS A 966 -27.58 5.98 -9.13
N ARG A 967 -26.72 6.64 -8.38
CA ARG A 967 -26.91 6.89 -6.94
C ARG A 967 -28.24 7.59 -6.65
N ASP A 968 -28.46 8.74 -7.23
CA ASP A 968 -29.64 9.57 -6.94
C ASP A 968 -30.93 8.96 -7.51
N ILE A 969 -30.82 8.19 -8.60
CA ILE A 969 -31.94 7.44 -9.17
C ILE A 969 -32.41 6.36 -8.19
N TYR A 970 -31.50 5.54 -7.66
CA TYR A 970 -31.85 4.49 -6.72
C TYR A 970 -32.24 4.99 -5.32
N GLN A 971 -31.73 6.16 -4.91
CA GLN A 971 -32.15 6.84 -3.69
C GLN A 971 -33.49 7.56 -3.83
N ASN A 972 -34.10 7.56 -5.03
CA ASN A 972 -35.33 8.29 -5.36
C ASN A 972 -35.22 9.77 -4.96
N SER A 973 -34.07 10.40 -5.28
CA SER A 973 -33.80 11.80 -4.97
C SER A 973 -34.75 12.73 -5.70
N ARG A 974 -35.13 13.85 -5.06
CA ARG A 974 -35.98 14.86 -5.66
C ARG A 974 -35.17 15.83 -6.51
N ILE A 975 -35.66 16.15 -7.71
CA ILE A 975 -35.05 17.15 -8.57
C ILE A 975 -35.97 18.37 -8.71
N PRO A 976 -35.42 19.61 -8.86
CA PRO A 976 -36.22 20.81 -9.09
C PRO A 976 -36.77 20.82 -10.54
N LEU A 977 -38.08 21.04 -10.70
CA LEU A 977 -38.69 21.10 -12.02
C LEU A 977 -38.54 22.48 -12.73
N TRP A 978 -38.21 23.54 -11.96
CA TRP A 978 -38.09 24.89 -12.52
C TRP A 978 -37.12 25.04 -13.68
N PRO A 979 -35.92 24.41 -13.70
CA PRO A 979 -35.04 24.48 -14.88
C PRO A 979 -35.66 23.90 -16.16
N LEU A 980 -36.57 22.91 -16.03
CA LEU A 980 -37.20 22.24 -17.17
C LEU A 980 -38.23 23.12 -17.90
N ARG A 981 -38.63 24.31 -17.38
CA ARG A 981 -39.52 25.27 -18.04
C ARG A 981 -39.03 25.77 -19.39
N LYS A 982 -37.73 25.56 -19.71
CA LYS A 982 -37.10 25.86 -20.99
C LYS A 982 -37.44 24.83 -22.09
N ASN A 983 -38.45 23.99 -21.91
CA ASN A 983 -38.74 22.80 -22.72
C ASN A 983 -37.55 21.81 -22.71
N ALA A 984 -36.81 21.79 -21.61
CA ALA A 984 -35.71 20.89 -21.45
C ALA A 984 -36.22 19.50 -21.03
N SER A 985 -35.42 18.48 -21.30
CA SER A 985 -35.72 17.09 -20.95
C SER A 985 -34.66 16.46 -20.02
N PHE A 986 -35.08 15.51 -19.20
CA PHE A 986 -34.21 14.73 -18.34
C PHE A 986 -34.31 13.25 -18.74
N HIS A 987 -33.18 12.63 -19.02
CA HIS A 987 -33.07 11.24 -19.45
C HIS A 987 -32.14 10.47 -18.54
N VAL A 988 -32.47 9.21 -18.24
CA VAL A 988 -31.62 8.27 -17.53
C VAL A 988 -31.05 7.24 -18.50
N VAL A 989 -29.76 7.02 -18.46
CA VAL A 989 -29.08 5.98 -19.22
C VAL A 989 -28.70 4.83 -18.31
N ALA A 990 -29.30 3.67 -18.52
CA ALA A 990 -29.08 2.44 -17.79
C ALA A 990 -28.57 1.33 -18.73
N MET A 991 -27.25 1.30 -18.97
CA MET A 991 -26.64 0.38 -19.94
C MET A 991 -26.79 -1.09 -19.57
N ASP A 992 -26.88 -1.45 -18.29
CA ASP A 992 -27.18 -2.79 -17.81
C ASP A 992 -28.51 -3.35 -18.36
N ALA A 993 -29.54 -2.50 -18.42
CA ALA A 993 -30.82 -2.89 -19.03
C ALA A 993 -30.71 -3.12 -20.55
N ILE A 994 -29.83 -2.36 -21.24
CA ILE A 994 -29.58 -2.54 -22.68
C ILE A 994 -28.79 -3.82 -22.93
N PHE A 995 -27.70 -4.04 -22.19
CA PHE A 995 -26.85 -5.21 -22.34
C PHE A 995 -27.59 -6.53 -22.05
N SER A 996 -28.53 -6.52 -21.12
CA SER A 996 -29.32 -7.71 -20.78
C SER A 996 -30.63 -7.87 -21.57
N GLY A 997 -31.23 -6.77 -22.03
CA GLY A 997 -32.58 -6.75 -22.59
C GLY A 997 -32.70 -6.42 -24.07
N ASP A 998 -31.69 -5.81 -24.72
CA ASP A 998 -31.75 -5.41 -26.14
C ASP A 998 -30.48 -5.83 -26.90
N GLU A 999 -30.39 -7.13 -27.18
CA GLU A 999 -29.25 -7.73 -27.89
C GLU A 999 -28.99 -7.05 -29.28
N LYS A 1000 -30.04 -6.71 -29.99
CA LYS A 1000 -29.89 -6.07 -31.29
C LYS A 1000 -29.24 -4.70 -31.18
N ARG A 1001 -29.66 -3.88 -30.22
CA ARG A 1001 -29.07 -2.58 -29.96
C ARG A 1001 -27.65 -2.67 -29.45
N THR A 1002 -27.40 -3.58 -28.51
CA THR A 1002 -26.05 -3.87 -28.01
C THR A 1002 -25.10 -4.19 -29.15
N ARG A 1003 -25.49 -5.12 -29.99
CA ARG A 1003 -24.73 -5.50 -31.19
C ARG A 1003 -24.44 -4.33 -32.13
N GLN A 1004 -25.47 -3.56 -32.47
CA GLN A 1004 -25.34 -2.41 -33.39
C GLN A 1004 -24.38 -1.34 -32.86
N ILE A 1005 -24.45 -1.03 -31.54
CA ILE A 1005 -23.55 -0.05 -30.94
C ILE A 1005 -22.11 -0.57 -30.96
N LEU A 1006 -21.87 -1.82 -30.59
CA LEU A 1006 -20.55 -2.41 -30.59
C LEU A 1006 -19.95 -2.51 -32.00
N GLU A 1007 -20.78 -2.82 -33.04
CA GLU A 1007 -20.36 -2.76 -34.46
C GLU A 1007 -19.90 -1.37 -34.85
N THR A 1008 -20.67 -0.34 -34.50
CA THR A 1008 -20.29 1.04 -34.77
C THR A 1008 -19.00 1.46 -34.05
N ILE A 1009 -18.80 1.02 -32.78
CA ILE A 1009 -17.58 1.33 -32.06
C ILE A 1009 -16.38 0.65 -32.73
N ALA A 1010 -16.49 -0.63 -33.11
CA ALA A 1010 -15.43 -1.32 -33.83
C ALA A 1010 -15.03 -0.60 -35.14
N GLU A 1011 -16.03 -0.18 -35.95
CA GLU A 1011 -15.81 0.60 -37.18
C GLU A 1011 -15.14 1.97 -36.94
N LEU A 1012 -15.42 2.62 -35.80
CA LEU A 1012 -14.82 3.92 -35.46
C LEU A 1012 -13.40 3.81 -34.97
N VAL A 1013 -13.02 2.64 -34.49
CA VAL A 1013 -11.66 2.37 -33.98
C VAL A 1013 -10.72 1.93 -35.10
N GLU A 1014 -11.23 1.27 -36.14
CA GLU A 1014 -10.49 1.00 -37.39
C GLU A 1014 -10.13 2.31 -38.14
#